data_061f4fc3ff6affb9fe5ef692befdb6ed
#
_entry.id   061f4fc3ff6affb9fe5ef692befdb6ed
#
_cell.length_a   1.000
_cell.length_b   1.000
_cell.length_c   1.000
_cell.angle_alpha   90.00
_cell.angle_beta   90.00
_cell.angle_gamma   90.00
#
_symmetry.space_group_name_H-M   'P 1'
#
loop_
_entity.id
_entity.type
_entity.pdbx_description
1 polymer ?
#
loop_
_entity_poly.entity_id
_entity_poly.type
_entity_poly.pdbx_seq_one_letter_code
_entity_poly.pdbx_strand_id
1 'polypeptide(L)'
;MRDDLAHGNIPTPADGALLGQLAEAQVKLKDAEKVARLKKLPKGITPAFARRDQRYWFTQVRLLTNKCKFLRAKSNRVVVQSPLHNAFSGMLLPDVERIDEKGINSPFIKAANDYAQQVVKGKIPACKELRAACERHLSDLKRAKGKDFNYKFSDYLADRACSIISKLPHVKGKWAKHKQKLHLEPWECFIVCSLFGWVDKRTNLRRFTEAYLEICRKNGKSILAAAIGIVMFAFDGEHGAEVYSGATTEKQAWEVFRPARLMVAHSPELIEAAGITVGAKSLTIERDGSRFEPIIGKPGDGASPSCAIADEFHEHDTPDLVDTMTTGMLAREQPLMLNITTAGFNLAGPCYEHRTKAKQVLDGVLLNERLFAVIYTLDLPNEATGAKGDDWASPASLRKANPNLGVSVDLESLEASQRSAVLNVSEQTKFKTKHLNVWCAARSAWVSLTQWLALGDADLTPEELKGEQCWFMFDLASKLDIAAYMTLFRKRIREQNHYYIFGRYYLPEDAAETAGKNQLMYQKWHKKGLLTLTDGATTDFETIRDDIVADAKIFNPNEIVYDPFNATHMSQLLMNEGLNLVEFTQKPANFAVPMDEAQAALKDGRMHHDNNEVLNWMMANVTVRPAKKGLFWPTKESPEQKIDGPVAMIMGIARAMSEESSAGMDQFLRDPVTA
;
A
#
# COMPACT_ATOMS: atom_id res chain seq x y z
N MET A 1 2.19 -42.70 -41.49
CA MET A 1 3.59 -42.86 -41.91
C MET A 1 3.73 -43.41 -43.33
N ARG A 2 3.08 -44.53 -43.76
CA ARG A 2 3.12 -44.94 -45.18
C ARG A 2 2.45 -43.90 -46.11
N ASP A 3 1.36 -43.31 -45.71
CA ASP A 3 0.66 -42.29 -46.51
C ASP A 3 1.37 -40.93 -46.52
N ASP A 4 2.13 -40.59 -45.45
CA ASP A 4 2.85 -39.31 -45.37
C ASP A 4 4.15 -39.34 -46.20
N LEU A 5 4.77 -40.51 -46.36
CA LEU A 5 5.95 -40.71 -47.26
C LEU A 5 5.54 -40.60 -48.75
N ALA A 6 4.27 -40.96 -49.09
CA ALA A 6 3.76 -40.84 -50.43
C ALA A 6 3.52 -39.37 -50.89
N HIS A 7 3.47 -38.43 -49.93
CA HIS A 7 3.23 -37.01 -50.18
C HIS A 7 4.46 -36.12 -49.96
N GLY A 8 5.67 -36.69 -49.79
CA GLY A 8 6.94 -35.94 -49.74
C GLY A 8 7.22 -35.24 -48.40
N ASN A 9 6.45 -35.50 -47.34
CA ASN A 9 6.70 -34.95 -46.02
C ASN A 9 7.74 -35.80 -45.28
N ILE A 10 8.97 -35.31 -45.18
CA ILE A 10 10.05 -35.90 -44.40
C ILE A 10 9.83 -35.56 -42.91
N PRO A 11 9.61 -36.57 -42.03
CA PRO A 11 9.53 -36.30 -40.59
C PRO A 11 10.82 -35.70 -40.05
N THR A 12 10.69 -34.69 -39.20
CA THR A 12 11.87 -34.17 -38.50
C THR A 12 12.39 -35.20 -37.46
N PRO A 13 13.66 -35.15 -37.06
CA PRO A 13 14.18 -36.04 -36.01
C PRO A 13 13.38 -36.00 -34.71
N ALA A 14 12.79 -34.84 -34.39
CA ALA A 14 11.91 -34.67 -33.21
C ALA A 14 10.58 -35.41 -33.36
N ASP A 15 10.00 -35.43 -34.56
CA ASP A 15 8.77 -36.15 -34.86
C ASP A 15 8.97 -37.68 -34.81
N GLY A 16 10.14 -38.16 -35.26
CA GLY A 16 10.54 -39.56 -35.15
C GLY A 16 10.68 -40.03 -33.71
N ALA A 17 11.28 -39.23 -32.86
CA ALA A 17 11.42 -39.54 -31.42
C ALA A 17 10.04 -39.60 -30.72
N LEU A 18 9.12 -38.68 -31.02
CA LEU A 18 7.80 -38.65 -30.42
C LEU A 18 6.92 -39.85 -30.91
N LEU A 19 7.01 -40.20 -32.15
CA LEU A 19 6.36 -41.39 -32.69
C LEU A 19 6.88 -42.69 -32.06
N GLY A 20 8.20 -42.76 -31.80
CA GLY A 20 8.81 -43.84 -31.04
C GLY A 20 8.27 -43.95 -29.62
N GLN A 21 8.17 -42.84 -28.90
CA GLN A 21 7.60 -42.78 -27.54
C GLN A 21 6.10 -43.20 -27.54
N LEU A 22 5.34 -42.78 -28.54
CA LEU A 22 3.94 -43.18 -28.65
C LEU A 22 3.79 -44.69 -28.93
N ALA A 23 4.61 -45.25 -29.78
CA ALA A 23 4.61 -46.69 -30.08
C ALA A 23 4.97 -47.50 -28.81
N GLU A 24 6.01 -47.12 -28.10
CA GLU A 24 6.39 -47.73 -26.83
C GLU A 24 5.28 -47.67 -25.78
N ALA A 25 4.67 -46.49 -25.59
CA ALA A 25 3.57 -46.30 -24.67
C ALA A 25 2.34 -47.15 -25.06
N GLN A 26 2.05 -47.32 -26.35
CA GLN A 26 0.96 -48.18 -26.84
C GLN A 26 1.22 -49.67 -26.56
N VAL A 27 2.46 -50.14 -26.70
CA VAL A 27 2.83 -51.49 -26.32
C VAL A 27 2.62 -51.71 -24.83
N LYS A 28 3.14 -50.82 -23.99
CA LYS A 28 2.99 -50.90 -22.51
C LYS A 28 1.50 -50.84 -22.10
N LEU A 29 0.68 -50.06 -22.78
CA LEU A 29 -0.76 -50.02 -22.52
C LEU A 29 -1.42 -51.37 -22.83
N LYS A 30 -1.11 -52.01 -24.00
CA LYS A 30 -1.63 -53.34 -24.34
C LYS A 30 -1.23 -54.40 -23.33
N ASP A 31 0.01 -54.34 -22.84
CA ASP A 31 0.48 -55.26 -21.81
C ASP A 31 -0.24 -55.03 -20.47
N ALA A 32 -0.42 -53.81 -20.07
CA ALA A 32 -1.17 -53.43 -18.86
C ALA A 32 -2.67 -53.86 -18.98
N GLU A 33 -3.29 -53.68 -20.14
CA GLU A 33 -4.65 -54.15 -20.42
C GLU A 33 -4.76 -55.69 -20.36
N LYS A 34 -3.77 -56.41 -20.90
CA LYS A 34 -3.72 -57.86 -20.83
C LYS A 34 -3.63 -58.32 -19.37
N VAL A 35 -2.74 -57.72 -18.56
CA VAL A 35 -2.62 -58.04 -17.14
C VAL A 35 -3.90 -57.72 -16.37
N ALA A 36 -4.54 -56.57 -16.65
CA ALA A 36 -5.78 -56.15 -15.97
C ALA A 36 -6.99 -57.07 -16.26
N ARG A 37 -6.98 -57.81 -17.38
CA ARG A 37 -8.05 -58.77 -17.82
C ARG A 37 -7.82 -60.20 -17.34
N LEU A 38 -6.68 -60.55 -16.74
CA LEU A 38 -6.40 -61.89 -16.23
C LEU A 38 -7.34 -62.22 -15.06
N LYS A 39 -7.96 -63.44 -15.13
CA LYS A 39 -8.74 -63.99 -14.01
C LYS A 39 -7.92 -64.29 -12.75
N LYS A 40 -6.63 -64.62 -12.93
CA LYS A 40 -5.62 -64.73 -11.84
C LYS A 40 -4.45 -63.81 -12.16
N LEU A 41 -4.19 -62.88 -11.29
CA LEU A 41 -3.04 -61.97 -11.43
C LEU A 41 -1.73 -62.68 -11.03
N PRO A 42 -0.57 -62.35 -11.63
CA PRO A 42 0.74 -62.84 -11.23
C PRO A 42 1.01 -62.55 -9.76
N LYS A 43 1.84 -63.38 -9.08
CA LYS A 43 2.22 -63.18 -7.70
C LYS A 43 2.82 -61.78 -7.51
N GLY A 44 2.28 -61.02 -6.53
CA GLY A 44 2.72 -59.67 -6.20
C GLY A 44 1.94 -58.54 -6.87
N ILE A 45 1.04 -58.81 -7.82
CA ILE A 45 0.20 -57.76 -8.44
C ILE A 45 -1.22 -57.84 -7.88
N THR A 46 -1.64 -56.73 -7.27
CA THR A 46 -3.04 -56.59 -6.80
C THR A 46 -3.95 -56.07 -7.93
N PRO A 47 -5.29 -56.37 -7.88
CA PRO A 47 -6.21 -55.82 -8.84
C PRO A 47 -6.27 -54.28 -8.89
N ALA A 48 -5.94 -53.63 -7.81
CA ALA A 48 -5.87 -52.18 -7.74
C ALA A 48 -4.61 -51.65 -8.45
N PHE A 49 -3.48 -52.33 -8.33
CA PHE A 49 -2.22 -52.01 -8.99
C PHE A 49 -2.34 -52.18 -10.51
N ALA A 50 -2.89 -53.31 -10.98
CA ALA A 50 -3.10 -53.54 -12.42
C ALA A 50 -4.00 -52.49 -13.07
N ARG A 51 -5.08 -52.09 -12.42
CA ARG A 51 -5.97 -51.00 -12.90
C ARG A 51 -5.33 -49.61 -12.81
N ARG A 52 -4.40 -49.38 -11.88
CA ARG A 52 -3.64 -48.11 -11.76
C ARG A 52 -2.61 -48.01 -12.89
N ASP A 53 -1.92 -49.09 -13.20
CA ASP A 53 -0.94 -49.15 -14.28
C ASP A 53 -1.61 -48.96 -15.66
N GLN A 54 -2.72 -49.67 -15.92
CA GLN A 54 -3.52 -49.46 -17.12
C GLN A 54 -3.97 -47.99 -17.28
N ARG A 55 -4.44 -47.34 -16.21
CA ARG A 55 -4.86 -45.92 -16.24
C ARG A 55 -3.69 -45.01 -16.51
N TYR A 56 -2.54 -45.28 -15.93
CA TYR A 56 -1.31 -44.51 -16.17
C TYR A 56 -0.94 -44.54 -17.66
N TRP A 57 -0.80 -45.74 -18.24
CA TRP A 57 -0.41 -45.88 -19.65
C TRP A 57 -1.49 -45.36 -20.62
N PHE A 58 -2.75 -45.49 -20.28
CA PHE A 58 -3.85 -44.89 -21.06
C PHE A 58 -3.71 -43.36 -21.09
N THR A 59 -3.36 -42.75 -19.98
CA THR A 59 -3.12 -41.32 -19.91
C THR A 59 -1.90 -40.91 -20.73
N GLN A 60 -0.79 -41.66 -20.67
CA GLN A 60 0.41 -41.40 -21.47
C GLN A 60 0.11 -41.50 -22.98
N VAL A 61 -0.58 -42.55 -23.43
CA VAL A 61 -0.99 -42.71 -24.84
C VAL A 61 -1.85 -41.52 -25.28
N ARG A 62 -2.80 -41.10 -24.46
CA ARG A 62 -3.69 -39.95 -24.78
C ARG A 62 -2.88 -38.63 -24.90
N LEU A 63 -1.95 -38.38 -24.02
CA LEU A 63 -1.08 -37.19 -24.04
C LEU A 63 -0.19 -37.21 -25.31
N LEU A 64 0.48 -38.32 -25.58
CA LEU A 64 1.35 -38.45 -26.75
C LEU A 64 0.55 -38.39 -28.06
N THR A 65 -0.63 -38.97 -28.10
CA THR A 65 -1.54 -38.89 -29.28
C THR A 65 -1.96 -37.43 -29.53
N ASN A 66 -2.28 -36.67 -28.47
CA ASN A 66 -2.61 -35.26 -28.61
C ASN A 66 -1.43 -34.43 -29.09
N LYS A 67 -0.20 -34.72 -28.58
CA LYS A 67 1.04 -34.09 -29.07
C LYS A 67 1.26 -34.42 -30.59
N CYS A 68 1.08 -35.65 -30.98
CA CYS A 68 1.21 -36.03 -32.38
C CYS A 68 0.13 -35.39 -33.29
N LYS A 69 -1.12 -35.29 -32.83
CA LYS A 69 -2.18 -34.56 -33.54
C LYS A 69 -1.88 -33.08 -33.68
N PHE A 70 -1.34 -32.47 -32.64
CA PHE A 70 -0.94 -31.07 -32.66
C PHE A 70 0.20 -30.80 -33.64
N LEU A 71 1.23 -31.68 -33.70
CA LEU A 71 2.31 -31.61 -34.67
C LEU A 71 1.84 -31.86 -36.10
N ARG A 72 0.91 -32.79 -36.28
CA ARG A 72 0.30 -33.04 -37.59
C ARG A 72 -0.53 -31.87 -38.10
N ALA A 73 -1.26 -31.18 -37.21
CA ALA A 73 -1.97 -29.93 -37.53
C ALA A 73 -1.00 -28.80 -37.90
N LYS A 74 0.21 -28.78 -37.31
CA LYS A 74 1.29 -27.82 -37.67
C LYS A 74 1.89 -28.14 -39.05
N SER A 75 2.12 -29.42 -39.38
CA SER A 75 2.74 -29.81 -40.67
C SER A 75 1.83 -29.63 -41.89
N ASN A 76 0.51 -29.69 -41.70
CA ASN A 76 -0.48 -29.47 -42.76
C ASN A 76 -0.88 -28.00 -42.95
N ARG A 77 -0.37 -27.10 -42.16
CA ARG A 77 -0.49 -25.66 -42.45
C ARG A 77 0.62 -25.27 -43.44
N VAL A 78 0.25 -25.21 -44.70
CA VAL A 78 0.89 -24.34 -45.68
C VAL A 78 1.05 -22.99 -44.98
N VAL A 79 2.29 -22.53 -44.82
CA VAL A 79 2.62 -21.24 -44.22
C VAL A 79 2.03 -20.16 -45.12
N VAL A 80 0.75 -19.88 -44.95
CA VAL A 80 0.23 -18.55 -45.27
C VAL A 80 0.76 -17.70 -44.15
N GLN A 81 1.81 -16.95 -44.42
CA GLN A 81 2.27 -15.90 -43.53
C GLN A 81 1.10 -14.94 -43.29
N SER A 82 0.33 -15.22 -42.26
CA SER A 82 -0.63 -14.25 -41.75
C SER A 82 0.16 -13.04 -41.27
N PRO A 83 -0.25 -11.82 -41.65
CA PRO A 83 0.40 -10.59 -41.09
C PRO A 83 0.38 -10.56 -39.57
N LEU A 84 -0.49 -11.35 -38.94
CA LEU A 84 -0.63 -11.50 -37.47
C LEU A 84 0.48 -12.37 -36.84
N HIS A 85 1.11 -13.27 -37.60
CA HIS A 85 2.11 -14.21 -37.08
C HIS A 85 3.40 -13.48 -36.60
N ASN A 86 3.68 -12.28 -37.09
CA ASN A 86 4.86 -11.50 -36.75
C ASN A 86 4.63 -10.46 -35.64
N ALA A 87 3.43 -10.36 -35.04
CA ALA A 87 3.13 -9.27 -34.11
C ALA A 87 4.00 -9.24 -32.85
N PHE A 88 4.44 -10.41 -32.37
CA PHE A 88 5.30 -10.54 -31.19
C PHE A 88 6.64 -11.20 -31.47
N SER A 89 6.80 -12.00 -32.54
CA SER A 89 7.98 -12.82 -32.79
C SER A 89 9.28 -12.01 -32.92
N GLY A 90 9.25 -10.81 -33.52
CA GLY A 90 10.38 -9.89 -33.57
C GLY A 90 10.63 -9.08 -32.30
N MET A 91 9.87 -9.33 -31.25
CA MET A 91 9.94 -8.58 -29.97
C MET A 91 10.38 -9.43 -28.78
N LEU A 92 10.65 -10.73 -28.97
CA LEU A 92 10.94 -11.67 -27.87
C LEU A 92 12.23 -11.35 -27.12
N LEU A 93 13.27 -10.96 -27.85
CA LEU A 93 14.53 -10.55 -27.26
C LEU A 93 14.85 -9.09 -27.66
N PRO A 94 15.45 -8.29 -26.78
CA PRO A 94 16.00 -7.00 -27.18
C PRO A 94 17.08 -7.20 -28.25
N ASP A 95 16.97 -6.45 -29.32
CA ASP A 95 18.03 -6.36 -30.32
C ASP A 95 19.15 -5.46 -29.78
N VAL A 96 20.27 -6.07 -29.43
CA VAL A 96 21.40 -5.38 -28.79
C VAL A 96 21.98 -4.28 -29.69
N GLU A 97 21.97 -4.48 -31.01
CA GLU A 97 22.47 -3.47 -31.98
C GLU A 97 21.55 -2.24 -32.01
N ARG A 98 20.27 -2.41 -31.72
CA ARG A 98 19.28 -1.33 -31.74
C ARG A 98 19.14 -0.56 -30.43
N ILE A 99 19.72 -1.03 -29.30
CA ILE A 99 19.62 -0.35 -28.02
C ILE A 99 20.10 1.10 -28.07
N ASP A 100 21.08 1.37 -28.91
CA ASP A 100 21.65 2.71 -29.13
C ASP A 100 20.96 3.51 -30.24
N GLU A 101 19.94 2.94 -30.91
CA GLU A 101 19.17 3.62 -31.94
C GLU A 101 18.46 4.84 -31.35
N LYS A 102 18.69 6.02 -31.96
CA LYS A 102 18.14 7.31 -31.53
C LYS A 102 17.18 7.85 -32.58
N GLY A 103 16.26 8.69 -32.10
CA GLY A 103 15.36 9.40 -33.01
C GLY A 103 14.26 8.52 -33.60
N ILE A 104 13.94 7.40 -32.95
CA ILE A 104 12.78 6.59 -33.30
C ILE A 104 11.54 7.48 -33.18
N ASN A 105 10.75 7.59 -34.23
CA ASN A 105 9.50 8.34 -34.22
C ASN A 105 8.42 7.56 -33.49
N SER A 106 8.58 7.47 -32.17
CA SER A 106 7.66 6.76 -31.28
C SER A 106 6.60 7.69 -30.73
N PRO A 107 5.32 7.40 -30.95
CA PRO A 107 4.24 8.17 -30.34
C PRO A 107 4.24 8.04 -28.81
N PHE A 108 4.72 6.93 -28.26
CA PHE A 108 4.80 6.69 -26.81
C PHE A 108 5.86 7.55 -26.14
N ILE A 109 7.05 7.61 -26.71
CA ILE A 109 8.16 8.46 -26.20
C ILE A 109 7.76 9.93 -26.28
N LYS A 110 7.14 10.33 -27.38
CA LYS A 110 6.60 11.69 -27.51
C LYS A 110 5.56 11.98 -26.45
N ALA A 111 4.58 11.09 -26.26
CA ALA A 111 3.53 11.25 -25.24
C ALA A 111 4.14 11.34 -23.83
N ALA A 112 5.12 10.50 -23.49
CA ALA A 112 5.82 10.51 -22.21
C ALA A 112 6.57 11.84 -21.96
N ASN A 113 7.32 12.31 -22.94
CA ASN A 113 8.08 13.56 -22.84
C ASN A 113 7.18 14.80 -22.82
N ASP A 114 6.13 14.82 -23.64
CA ASP A 114 5.13 15.90 -23.67
C ASP A 114 4.38 15.95 -22.34
N TYR A 115 4.02 14.80 -21.77
CA TYR A 115 3.41 14.71 -20.43
C TYR A 115 4.32 15.31 -19.36
N ALA A 116 5.58 14.87 -19.29
CA ALA A 116 6.54 15.39 -18.33
C ALA A 116 6.73 16.90 -18.45
N GLN A 117 6.86 17.41 -19.68
CA GLN A 117 6.98 18.85 -19.93
C GLN A 117 5.73 19.64 -19.53
N GLN A 118 4.52 19.11 -19.77
CA GLN A 118 3.27 19.76 -19.42
C GLN A 118 3.08 19.81 -17.90
N VAL A 119 3.45 18.75 -17.19
CA VAL A 119 3.46 18.70 -15.72
C VAL A 119 4.42 19.75 -15.14
N VAL A 120 5.67 19.81 -15.64
CA VAL A 120 6.66 20.78 -15.16
C VAL A 120 6.26 22.23 -15.47
N LYS A 121 5.64 22.47 -16.64
CA LYS A 121 5.11 23.78 -17.01
C LYS A 121 3.79 24.14 -16.29
N GLY A 122 3.25 23.27 -15.44
CA GLY A 122 1.99 23.52 -14.73
C GLY A 122 0.73 23.46 -15.58
N LYS A 123 0.81 22.96 -16.83
CA LYS A 123 -0.36 22.78 -17.70
C LYS A 123 -1.23 21.59 -17.28
N ILE A 124 -0.60 20.55 -16.72
CA ILE A 124 -1.26 19.42 -16.07
C ILE A 124 -1.13 19.63 -14.57
N PRO A 125 -2.26 19.68 -13.81
CA PRO A 125 -2.22 19.76 -12.35
C PRO A 125 -1.46 18.59 -11.74
N ALA A 126 -0.48 18.87 -10.91
CA ALA A 126 0.39 17.86 -10.34
C ALA A 126 0.85 18.25 -8.93
N CYS A 127 1.00 17.27 -8.03
CA CYS A 127 1.63 17.48 -6.75
C CYS A 127 3.15 17.68 -6.89
N LYS A 128 3.78 18.10 -5.82
CA LYS A 128 5.23 18.34 -5.75
C LYS A 128 6.01 17.09 -6.20
N GLU A 129 5.63 15.93 -5.72
CA GLU A 129 6.32 14.66 -5.98
C GLU A 129 6.25 14.24 -7.45
N LEU A 130 5.07 14.35 -8.08
CA LEU A 130 4.92 14.04 -9.50
C LEU A 130 5.73 15.02 -10.36
N ARG A 131 5.71 16.30 -10.01
CA ARG A 131 6.52 17.33 -10.71
C ARG A 131 8.00 17.02 -10.61
N ALA A 132 8.50 16.68 -9.42
CA ALA A 132 9.89 16.31 -9.20
C ALA A 132 10.29 15.05 -10.01
N ALA A 133 9.42 14.05 -10.12
CA ALA A 133 9.66 12.88 -10.97
C ALA A 133 9.81 13.26 -12.45
N CYS A 134 8.96 14.14 -12.95
CA CYS A 134 9.03 14.64 -14.33
C CYS A 134 10.28 15.52 -14.55
N GLU A 135 10.61 16.39 -13.61
CA GLU A 135 11.83 17.24 -13.65
C GLU A 135 13.09 16.38 -13.66
N ARG A 136 13.15 15.33 -12.81
CA ARG A 136 14.27 14.37 -12.81
C ARG A 136 14.44 13.72 -14.17
N HIS A 137 13.37 13.20 -14.78
CA HIS A 137 13.43 12.59 -16.12
C HIS A 137 13.95 13.57 -17.17
N LEU A 138 13.39 14.78 -17.24
CA LEU A 138 13.81 15.80 -18.22
C LEU A 138 15.25 16.29 -17.98
N SER A 139 15.67 16.38 -16.72
CA SER A 139 17.06 16.69 -16.35
C SER A 139 18.00 15.56 -16.77
N ASP A 140 17.62 14.31 -16.52
CA ASP A 140 18.42 13.14 -16.86
C ASP A 140 18.59 12.98 -18.38
N LEU A 141 17.57 13.32 -19.19
CA LEU A 141 17.71 13.38 -20.65
C LEU A 141 18.78 14.39 -21.09
N LYS A 142 18.96 15.49 -20.35
CA LYS A 142 20.03 16.45 -20.59
C LYS A 142 21.40 15.91 -20.13
N ARG A 143 21.44 15.35 -18.90
CA ARG A 143 22.63 14.73 -18.26
C ARG A 143 23.17 13.56 -19.08
N ALA A 144 22.31 12.80 -19.75
CA ALA A 144 22.67 11.64 -20.57
C ALA A 144 23.63 12.00 -21.74
N LYS A 145 23.64 13.26 -22.18
CA LYS A 145 24.55 13.77 -23.22
C LYS A 145 25.98 13.94 -22.69
N GLY A 146 26.16 14.08 -21.38
CA GLY A 146 27.45 14.25 -20.72
C GLY A 146 28.18 12.93 -20.46
N LYS A 147 29.48 12.98 -20.18
CA LYS A 147 30.31 11.81 -19.86
C LYS A 147 30.17 11.39 -18.39
N ASP A 148 29.85 12.32 -17.49
CA ASP A 148 29.81 12.10 -16.04
C ASP A 148 28.51 11.41 -15.54
N PHE A 149 27.55 11.21 -16.42
CA PHE A 149 26.31 10.50 -16.11
C PHE A 149 26.34 9.10 -16.70
N ASN A 150 26.23 8.09 -15.85
CA ASN A 150 26.42 6.69 -16.22
C ASN A 150 25.27 6.10 -17.07
N TYR A 151 24.15 6.81 -17.20
CA TYR A 151 22.95 6.30 -17.85
C TYR A 151 22.67 7.01 -19.18
N LYS A 152 22.01 6.27 -20.09
CA LYS A 152 21.47 6.77 -21.35
C LYS A 152 20.01 6.35 -21.49
N PHE A 153 19.26 7.08 -22.31
CA PHE A 153 17.91 6.71 -22.67
C PHE A 153 17.93 5.98 -24.01
N SER A 154 17.39 4.76 -24.04
CA SER A 154 17.22 3.95 -25.26
C SER A 154 15.81 4.15 -25.79
N ASP A 155 15.70 4.86 -26.91
CA ASP A 155 14.42 5.06 -27.59
C ASP A 155 13.82 3.70 -28.02
N TYR A 156 14.68 2.77 -28.45
CA TYR A 156 14.28 1.43 -28.85
C TYR A 156 13.62 0.63 -27.73
N LEU A 157 14.24 0.56 -26.54
CA LEU A 157 13.70 -0.22 -25.43
C LEU A 157 12.42 0.40 -24.86
N ALA A 158 12.35 1.75 -24.81
CA ALA A 158 11.15 2.46 -24.38
C ALA A 158 9.97 2.20 -25.33
N ASP A 159 10.18 2.37 -26.64
CA ASP A 159 9.14 2.11 -27.65
C ASP A 159 8.72 0.65 -27.67
N ARG A 160 9.68 -0.28 -27.61
CA ARG A 160 9.43 -1.72 -27.61
C ARG A 160 8.53 -2.13 -26.44
N ALA A 161 8.79 -1.69 -25.22
CA ALA A 161 7.98 -2.03 -24.06
C ALA A 161 6.54 -1.50 -24.20
N CYS A 162 6.38 -0.24 -24.60
CA CYS A 162 5.05 0.34 -24.85
C CYS A 162 4.33 -0.36 -26.01
N SER A 163 5.04 -0.70 -27.08
CA SER A 163 4.50 -1.42 -28.24
C SER A 163 4.01 -2.82 -27.88
N ILE A 164 4.71 -3.53 -27.00
CA ILE A 164 4.28 -4.83 -26.51
C ILE A 164 2.98 -4.68 -25.69
N ILE A 165 2.98 -3.77 -24.72
CA ILE A 165 1.84 -3.53 -23.85
C ILE A 165 0.59 -3.14 -24.66
N SER A 166 0.74 -2.27 -25.64
CA SER A 166 -0.39 -1.82 -26.47
C SER A 166 -0.99 -2.91 -27.38
N LYS A 167 -0.32 -4.06 -27.53
CA LYS A 167 -0.85 -5.23 -28.24
C LYS A 167 -1.66 -6.17 -27.35
N LEU A 168 -1.55 -6.05 -26.03
CA LEU A 168 -2.29 -6.87 -25.05
C LEU A 168 -3.77 -6.47 -25.03
N PRO A 169 -4.71 -7.42 -24.88
CA PRO A 169 -6.12 -7.12 -24.84
C PRO A 169 -6.56 -6.62 -23.46
N HIS A 170 -7.56 -5.76 -23.43
CA HIS A 170 -8.32 -5.54 -22.20
C HIS A 170 -9.05 -6.82 -21.77
N VAL A 171 -9.06 -7.12 -20.47
CA VAL A 171 -9.65 -8.34 -19.91
C VAL A 171 -10.81 -8.08 -18.96
N LYS A 172 -11.21 -6.81 -18.80
CA LYS A 172 -12.25 -6.42 -17.84
C LYS A 172 -13.07 -5.22 -18.36
N GLY A 173 -14.36 -5.18 -18.00
CA GLY A 173 -15.25 -4.05 -18.25
C GLY A 173 -15.63 -3.84 -19.72
N LYS A 174 -16.02 -2.59 -20.04
CA LYS A 174 -16.53 -2.21 -21.37
C LYS A 174 -15.50 -2.44 -22.48
N TRP A 175 -14.24 -2.19 -22.23
CA TRP A 175 -13.17 -2.37 -23.21
C TRP A 175 -12.96 -3.84 -23.58
N ALA A 176 -13.00 -4.76 -22.61
CA ALA A 176 -12.93 -6.19 -22.86
C ALA A 176 -14.15 -6.70 -23.66
N LYS A 177 -15.36 -6.20 -23.35
CA LYS A 177 -16.58 -6.50 -24.10
C LYS A 177 -16.43 -6.14 -25.59
N HIS A 178 -15.74 -5.04 -25.88
CA HIS A 178 -15.50 -4.57 -27.25
C HIS A 178 -14.16 -5.10 -27.84
N LYS A 179 -13.50 -6.06 -27.18
CA LYS A 179 -12.22 -6.68 -27.61
C LYS A 179 -11.12 -5.65 -27.90
N GLN A 180 -11.12 -4.53 -27.18
CA GLN A 180 -10.11 -3.49 -27.34
C GLN A 180 -8.78 -3.94 -26.76
N LYS A 181 -7.69 -3.48 -27.38
CA LYS A 181 -6.33 -3.60 -26.85
C LYS A 181 -6.05 -2.48 -25.83
N LEU A 182 -5.03 -2.69 -25.01
CA LEU A 182 -4.61 -1.67 -24.05
C LEU A 182 -4.16 -0.42 -24.81
N HIS A 183 -4.67 0.71 -24.40
CA HIS A 183 -4.21 2.03 -24.81
C HIS A 183 -3.47 2.66 -23.65
N LEU A 184 -2.19 2.98 -23.87
CA LEU A 184 -1.39 3.65 -22.85
C LEU A 184 -1.69 5.15 -22.87
N GLU A 185 -2.22 5.65 -21.77
CA GLU A 185 -2.39 7.09 -21.56
C GLU A 185 -1.00 7.78 -21.40
N PRO A 186 -0.88 9.08 -21.63
CA PRO A 186 0.41 9.78 -21.57
C PRO A 186 1.19 9.58 -20.25
N TRP A 187 0.48 9.48 -19.13
CA TRP A 187 1.08 9.21 -17.83
C TRP A 187 1.60 7.77 -17.69
N GLU A 188 0.92 6.79 -18.31
CA GLU A 188 1.37 5.40 -18.39
C GLU A 188 2.58 5.27 -19.33
N CYS A 189 2.55 5.99 -20.45
CA CYS A 189 3.72 6.10 -21.32
C CYS A 189 4.94 6.64 -20.56
N PHE A 190 4.77 7.68 -19.73
CA PHE A 190 5.84 8.23 -18.91
C PHE A 190 6.44 7.18 -17.96
N ILE A 191 5.62 6.37 -17.29
CA ILE A 191 6.08 5.30 -16.40
C ILE A 191 6.82 4.21 -17.18
N VAL A 192 6.20 3.66 -18.23
CA VAL A 192 6.76 2.54 -19.00
C VAL A 192 8.05 2.96 -19.72
N CYS A 193 8.05 4.10 -20.41
CA CYS A 193 9.24 4.62 -21.07
C CYS A 193 10.38 4.87 -20.07
N SER A 194 10.08 5.39 -18.87
CA SER A 194 11.11 5.61 -17.85
C SER A 194 11.68 4.30 -17.33
N LEU A 195 10.84 3.32 -17.00
CA LEU A 195 11.29 2.04 -16.46
C LEU A 195 12.15 1.23 -17.44
N PHE A 196 11.78 1.21 -18.71
CA PHE A 196 12.44 0.37 -19.72
C PHE A 196 13.44 1.11 -20.58
N GLY A 197 13.30 2.42 -20.76
CA GLY A 197 14.19 3.21 -21.62
C GLY A 197 15.52 3.61 -20.97
N TRP A 198 15.58 3.78 -19.65
CA TRP A 198 16.82 4.15 -18.99
C TRP A 198 17.71 2.94 -18.74
N VAL A 199 18.93 2.95 -19.29
CA VAL A 199 19.94 1.89 -19.16
C VAL A 199 21.31 2.43 -18.81
N ASP A 200 22.15 1.62 -18.20
CA ASP A 200 23.57 1.90 -17.97
C ASP A 200 24.33 1.94 -19.31
N LYS A 201 25.21 2.92 -19.49
CA LYS A 201 25.96 3.15 -20.76
C LYS A 201 26.92 2.02 -21.12
N ARG A 202 27.43 1.29 -20.10
CA ARG A 202 28.44 0.25 -20.32
C ARG A 202 27.81 -1.12 -20.54
N THR A 203 26.77 -1.43 -19.74
CA THR A 203 26.19 -2.77 -19.70
C THR A 203 24.90 -2.89 -20.52
N ASN A 204 24.28 -1.78 -20.87
CA ASN A 204 22.94 -1.70 -21.46
C ASN A 204 21.84 -2.31 -20.56
N LEU A 205 22.13 -2.58 -19.27
CA LEU A 205 21.19 -3.11 -18.32
C LEU A 205 20.31 -1.99 -17.75
N ARG A 206 19.12 -2.36 -17.29
CA ARG A 206 18.12 -1.46 -16.68
C ARG A 206 18.70 -0.61 -15.55
N ARG A 207 18.46 0.70 -15.61
CA ARG A 207 18.81 1.63 -14.52
C ARG A 207 17.96 1.41 -13.30
N PHE A 208 16.64 1.41 -13.47
CA PHE A 208 15.69 1.36 -12.37
C PHE A 208 15.37 -0.10 -12.02
N THR A 209 15.98 -0.57 -10.93
CA THR A 209 15.73 -1.92 -10.38
C THR A 209 14.64 -1.93 -9.32
N GLU A 210 14.16 -0.74 -8.94
CA GLU A 210 13.09 -0.55 -7.98
C GLU A 210 12.14 0.55 -8.48
N ALA A 211 10.84 0.31 -8.34
CA ALA A 211 9.81 1.27 -8.69
C ALA A 211 8.77 1.40 -7.57
N TYR A 212 8.37 2.63 -7.24
CA TYR A 212 7.30 2.95 -6.32
C TYR A 212 6.22 3.77 -7.02
N LEU A 213 5.04 3.17 -7.19
CA LEU A 213 3.91 3.79 -7.90
C LEU A 213 2.72 3.94 -6.95
N GLU A 214 2.49 5.15 -6.44
CA GLU A 214 1.35 5.50 -5.60
C GLU A 214 0.29 6.19 -6.45
N ILE A 215 -0.76 5.43 -6.80
CA ILE A 215 -1.81 5.85 -7.76
C ILE A 215 -3.18 5.58 -7.14
N CYS A 216 -4.10 6.54 -7.17
CA CYS A 216 -5.44 6.42 -6.62
C CYS A 216 -6.21 5.21 -7.17
N ARG A 217 -7.17 4.72 -6.40
CA ARG A 217 -8.04 3.61 -6.81
C ARG A 217 -8.71 3.88 -8.16
N LYS A 218 -8.91 2.80 -8.95
CA LYS A 218 -9.59 2.80 -10.26
C LYS A 218 -8.83 3.50 -11.39
N ASN A 219 -7.61 3.96 -11.18
CA ASN A 219 -6.77 4.55 -12.23
C ASN A 219 -5.96 3.50 -13.03
N GLY A 220 -6.25 2.21 -12.95
CA GLY A 220 -5.63 1.20 -13.84
C GLY A 220 -4.33 0.57 -13.34
N LYS A 221 -3.82 0.91 -12.13
CA LYS A 221 -2.50 0.47 -11.63
C LYS A 221 -2.23 -1.03 -11.73
N SER A 222 -3.19 -1.90 -11.35
CA SER A 222 -2.99 -3.37 -11.38
C SER A 222 -2.98 -3.92 -12.81
N ILE A 223 -3.69 -3.29 -13.75
CA ILE A 223 -3.66 -3.65 -15.18
C ILE A 223 -2.30 -3.27 -15.78
N LEU A 224 -1.80 -2.07 -15.49
CA LEU A 224 -0.47 -1.63 -15.91
C LEU A 224 0.63 -2.54 -15.34
N ALA A 225 0.55 -2.88 -14.05
CA ALA A 225 1.50 -3.80 -13.41
C ALA A 225 1.45 -5.21 -14.00
N ALA A 226 0.25 -5.72 -14.33
CA ALA A 226 0.09 -7.00 -15.02
C ALA A 226 0.76 -6.99 -16.41
N ALA A 227 0.60 -5.91 -17.16
CA ALA A 227 1.24 -5.75 -18.46
C ALA A 227 2.77 -5.63 -18.35
N ILE A 228 3.28 -4.86 -17.37
CA ILE A 228 4.72 -4.80 -17.04
C ILE A 228 5.24 -6.20 -16.67
N GLY A 229 4.50 -6.95 -15.84
CA GLY A 229 4.84 -8.33 -15.48
C GLY A 229 4.96 -9.26 -16.70
N ILE A 230 4.10 -9.11 -17.71
CA ILE A 230 4.20 -9.87 -18.98
C ILE A 230 5.45 -9.47 -19.76
N VAL A 231 5.79 -8.18 -19.81
CA VAL A 231 7.04 -7.71 -20.46
C VAL A 231 8.25 -8.33 -19.77
N MET A 232 8.31 -8.29 -18.44
CA MET A 232 9.39 -8.88 -17.63
C MET A 232 9.48 -10.40 -17.77
N PHE A 233 8.33 -11.07 -17.90
CA PHE A 233 8.24 -12.53 -18.04
C PHE A 233 8.73 -13.06 -19.39
N ALA A 234 8.33 -12.40 -20.49
CA ALA A 234 8.49 -12.98 -21.82
C ALA A 234 9.38 -12.16 -22.75
N PHE A 235 9.71 -10.91 -22.42
CA PHE A 235 10.33 -9.97 -23.33
C PHE A 235 11.57 -9.24 -22.80
N ASP A 236 11.88 -9.36 -21.53
CA ASP A 236 12.98 -8.62 -20.90
C ASP A 236 14.37 -9.20 -21.20
N GLY A 237 14.42 -10.41 -21.76
CA GLY A 237 15.67 -11.09 -22.11
C GLY A 237 16.30 -11.89 -20.97
N GLU A 238 15.70 -11.91 -19.79
CA GLU A 238 16.15 -12.70 -18.67
C GLU A 238 15.88 -14.20 -18.92
N HIS A 239 16.92 -15.03 -18.85
CA HIS A 239 16.79 -16.48 -19.02
C HIS A 239 16.32 -17.12 -17.71
N GLY A 240 15.27 -17.94 -17.77
CA GLY A 240 14.65 -18.48 -16.57
C GLY A 240 14.01 -17.37 -15.72
N ALA A 241 13.28 -16.47 -16.34
CA ALA A 241 12.63 -15.36 -15.65
C ALA A 241 11.63 -15.85 -14.60
N GLU A 242 11.79 -15.37 -13.36
CA GLU A 242 10.85 -15.61 -12.27
C GLU A 242 10.11 -14.31 -11.98
N VAL A 243 8.82 -14.25 -12.36
CA VAL A 243 7.97 -13.10 -12.09
C VAL A 243 6.93 -13.46 -11.04
N TYR A 244 6.83 -12.67 -10.01
CA TYR A 244 5.91 -12.90 -8.90
C TYR A 244 4.97 -11.72 -8.67
N SER A 245 3.68 -12.03 -8.50
CA SER A 245 2.69 -11.08 -8.00
C SER A 245 2.39 -11.41 -6.54
N GLY A 246 2.88 -10.58 -5.63
CA GLY A 246 2.78 -10.79 -4.19
C GLY A 246 1.77 -9.84 -3.53
N ALA A 247 1.05 -10.34 -2.53
CA ALA A 247 0.18 -9.57 -1.66
C ALA A 247 -0.05 -10.30 -0.32
N THR A 248 -0.68 -9.62 0.64
CA THR A 248 -0.97 -10.18 1.97
C THR A 248 -2.02 -11.29 1.93
N THR A 249 -2.91 -11.29 0.93
CA THR A 249 -3.96 -12.31 0.75
C THR A 249 -3.94 -12.90 -0.65
N GLU A 250 -4.41 -14.16 -0.79
CA GLU A 250 -4.54 -14.82 -2.10
C GLU A 250 -5.37 -13.99 -3.07
N LYS A 251 -6.49 -13.44 -2.61
CA LYS A 251 -7.37 -12.63 -3.45
C LYS A 251 -6.64 -11.40 -4.02
N GLN A 252 -5.83 -10.73 -3.24
CA GLN A 252 -5.06 -9.56 -3.68
C GLN A 252 -3.92 -9.96 -4.63
N ALA A 253 -3.16 -11.02 -4.35
CA ALA A 253 -2.12 -11.53 -5.24
C ALA A 253 -2.67 -11.84 -6.64
N TRP A 254 -3.93 -12.29 -6.72
CA TRP A 254 -4.64 -12.55 -7.98
C TRP A 254 -5.10 -11.28 -8.71
N GLU A 255 -5.15 -10.12 -8.08
CA GLU A 255 -5.62 -8.88 -8.75
C GLU A 255 -4.66 -8.39 -9.85
N VAL A 256 -3.38 -8.74 -9.79
CA VAL A 256 -2.39 -8.51 -10.86
C VAL A 256 -2.23 -9.76 -11.73
N PHE A 257 -2.06 -10.94 -11.13
CA PHE A 257 -1.81 -12.16 -11.90
C PHE A 257 -2.98 -12.58 -12.79
N ARG A 258 -4.23 -12.48 -12.31
CA ARG A 258 -5.41 -12.85 -13.09
C ARG A 258 -5.54 -12.04 -14.39
N PRO A 259 -5.44 -10.71 -14.40
CA PRO A 259 -5.36 -9.94 -15.64
C PRO A 259 -4.22 -10.37 -16.54
N ALA A 260 -3.00 -10.55 -16.04
CA ALA A 260 -1.87 -11.01 -16.83
C ALA A 260 -2.16 -12.36 -17.51
N ARG A 261 -2.66 -13.33 -16.75
CA ARG A 261 -3.04 -14.65 -17.25
C ARG A 261 -4.13 -14.58 -18.35
N LEU A 262 -5.14 -13.73 -18.15
CA LEU A 262 -6.21 -13.54 -19.14
C LEU A 262 -5.72 -12.80 -20.39
N MET A 263 -4.84 -11.78 -20.25
CA MET A 263 -4.22 -11.11 -21.39
C MET A 263 -3.47 -12.11 -22.27
N VAL A 264 -2.65 -12.97 -21.66
CA VAL A 264 -1.93 -14.03 -22.38
C VAL A 264 -2.90 -15.03 -22.99
N ALA A 265 -3.87 -15.54 -22.23
CA ALA A 265 -4.84 -16.53 -22.72
C ALA A 265 -5.67 -16.02 -23.91
N HIS A 266 -5.92 -14.71 -23.99
CA HIS A 266 -6.65 -14.09 -25.10
C HIS A 266 -5.72 -13.57 -26.23
N SER A 267 -4.42 -13.89 -26.18
CA SER A 267 -3.42 -13.53 -27.20
C SER A 267 -2.74 -14.77 -27.78
N PRO A 268 -3.41 -15.52 -28.69
CA PRO A 268 -2.84 -16.73 -29.30
C PRO A 268 -1.48 -16.48 -29.96
N GLU A 269 -1.30 -15.31 -30.59
CA GLU A 269 -0.06 -14.92 -31.25
C GLU A 269 1.09 -14.77 -30.24
N LEU A 270 0.80 -14.28 -29.03
CA LEU A 270 1.78 -14.17 -27.95
C LEU A 270 2.16 -15.56 -27.42
N ILE A 271 1.15 -16.42 -27.20
CA ILE A 271 1.36 -17.80 -26.74
C ILE A 271 2.26 -18.55 -27.71
N GLU A 272 1.98 -18.45 -29.02
CA GLU A 272 2.77 -19.14 -30.05
C GLU A 272 4.18 -18.56 -30.17
N ALA A 273 4.32 -17.23 -30.23
CA ALA A 273 5.61 -16.55 -30.40
C ALA A 273 6.56 -16.84 -29.23
N ALA A 274 6.08 -16.72 -27.99
CA ALA A 274 6.92 -16.88 -26.80
C ALA A 274 6.96 -18.34 -26.27
N GLY A 275 6.11 -19.24 -26.78
CA GLY A 275 6.01 -20.62 -26.28
C GLY A 275 5.40 -20.71 -24.89
N ILE A 276 4.43 -19.84 -24.59
CA ILE A 276 3.83 -19.74 -23.25
C ILE A 276 2.82 -20.87 -23.02
N THR A 277 2.93 -21.55 -21.91
CA THR A 277 1.90 -22.47 -21.39
C THR A 277 1.07 -21.75 -20.34
N VAL A 278 -0.25 -21.68 -20.55
CA VAL A 278 -1.19 -21.02 -19.63
C VAL A 278 -1.74 -22.06 -18.66
N GLY A 279 -1.19 -22.10 -17.45
CA GLY A 279 -1.66 -22.95 -16.35
C GLY A 279 -2.82 -22.33 -15.56
N ALA A 280 -3.30 -23.07 -14.56
CA ALA A 280 -4.33 -22.59 -13.65
C ALA A 280 -3.82 -21.48 -12.73
N LYS A 281 -2.60 -21.63 -12.19
CA LYS A 281 -1.96 -20.74 -11.22
C LYS A 281 -0.60 -20.20 -11.70
N SER A 282 -0.19 -20.46 -12.93
CA SER A 282 1.08 -20.00 -13.49
C SER A 282 1.00 -19.78 -14.98
N LEU A 283 1.87 -18.91 -15.48
CA LEU A 283 2.29 -18.85 -16.88
C LEU A 283 3.72 -19.39 -16.92
N THR A 284 4.05 -20.26 -17.87
CA THR A 284 5.40 -20.85 -17.96
C THR A 284 5.89 -20.84 -19.40
N ILE A 285 7.19 -20.70 -19.59
CA ILE A 285 7.90 -20.91 -20.85
C ILE A 285 8.83 -22.11 -20.63
N GLU A 286 8.44 -23.28 -21.15
CA GLU A 286 9.16 -24.55 -20.90
C GLU A 286 10.61 -24.52 -21.43
N ARG A 287 10.85 -23.76 -22.49
CA ARG A 287 12.15 -23.68 -23.17
C ARG A 287 13.31 -23.24 -22.26
N ASP A 288 13.04 -22.29 -21.37
CA ASP A 288 14.05 -21.68 -20.49
C ASP A 288 13.67 -21.73 -19.01
N GLY A 289 12.54 -22.34 -18.67
CA GLY A 289 12.07 -22.48 -17.29
C GLY A 289 11.46 -21.22 -16.71
N SER A 290 11.19 -20.19 -17.52
CA SER A 290 10.56 -18.95 -17.05
C SER A 290 9.16 -19.19 -16.50
N ARG A 291 8.78 -18.46 -15.45
CA ARG A 291 7.47 -18.56 -14.79
C ARG A 291 6.95 -17.21 -14.34
N PHE A 292 5.64 -17.04 -14.37
CA PHE A 292 4.92 -15.93 -13.74
C PHE A 292 3.77 -16.50 -12.92
N GLU A 293 3.77 -16.23 -11.60
CA GLU A 293 2.81 -16.82 -10.67
C GLU A 293 2.49 -15.89 -9.50
N PRO A 294 1.32 -16.04 -8.82
CA PRO A 294 1.00 -15.31 -7.61
C PRO A 294 1.68 -15.95 -6.40
N ILE A 295 2.16 -15.09 -5.48
CA ILE A 295 2.71 -15.50 -4.18
C ILE A 295 1.88 -14.90 -3.05
N ILE A 296 1.68 -15.67 -1.98
CA ILE A 296 0.87 -15.29 -0.83
C ILE A 296 1.73 -15.33 0.44
N GLY A 297 1.64 -14.28 1.25
CA GLY A 297 2.31 -14.23 2.55
C GLY A 297 3.83 -14.10 2.45
N LYS A 298 4.55 -14.88 3.27
CA LYS A 298 6.02 -14.89 3.28
C LYS A 298 6.52 -15.85 2.22
N PRO A 299 7.20 -15.37 1.16
CA PRO A 299 7.87 -16.26 0.22
C PRO A 299 9.05 -16.96 0.93
N GLY A 300 9.33 -18.20 0.52
CA GLY A 300 10.53 -18.88 1.00
C GLY A 300 11.81 -18.27 0.44
N ASP A 301 12.92 -18.41 1.16
CA ASP A 301 14.23 -17.81 0.80
C ASP A 301 14.87 -18.38 -0.49
N GLY A 302 14.22 -19.33 -1.15
CA GLY A 302 14.75 -19.98 -2.36
C GLY A 302 14.34 -19.33 -3.69
N ALA A 303 13.54 -18.24 -3.68
CA ALA A 303 13.14 -17.55 -4.90
C ALA A 303 14.26 -16.63 -5.40
N SER A 304 14.45 -16.59 -6.74
CA SER A 304 15.38 -15.67 -7.41
C SER A 304 14.63 -14.83 -8.44
N PRO A 305 13.81 -13.86 -8.01
CA PRO A 305 12.93 -13.13 -8.90
C PRO A 305 13.69 -12.22 -9.85
N SER A 306 13.31 -12.26 -11.14
CA SER A 306 13.67 -11.23 -12.11
C SER A 306 12.70 -10.04 -12.02
N CYS A 307 11.45 -10.30 -11.58
CA CYS A 307 10.49 -9.24 -11.27
C CYS A 307 9.59 -9.68 -10.11
N ALA A 308 9.40 -8.81 -9.14
CA ALA A 308 8.40 -8.97 -8.11
C ALA A 308 7.47 -7.75 -8.06
N ILE A 309 6.18 -7.99 -8.01
CA ILE A 309 5.14 -6.97 -7.98
C ILE A 309 4.45 -7.07 -6.62
N ALA A 310 4.67 -6.09 -5.75
CA ALA A 310 3.93 -5.98 -4.49
C ALA A 310 2.69 -5.10 -4.74
N ASP A 311 1.51 -5.74 -4.78
CA ASP A 311 0.24 -5.03 -4.96
C ASP A 311 -0.36 -4.64 -3.60
N GLU A 312 -1.04 -3.50 -3.57
CA GLU A 312 -1.64 -2.88 -2.39
C GLU A 312 -0.64 -2.83 -1.20
N PHE A 313 0.60 -2.37 -1.47
CA PHE A 313 1.69 -2.35 -0.50
C PHE A 313 1.31 -1.66 0.82
N HIS A 314 0.35 -0.72 0.81
CA HIS A 314 -0.17 -0.08 2.02
C HIS A 314 -0.92 -1.03 2.98
N GLU A 315 -1.34 -2.22 2.52
CA GLU A 315 -2.00 -3.24 3.35
C GLU A 315 -0.99 -4.25 3.95
N HIS A 316 0.31 -4.13 3.62
CA HIS A 316 1.35 -4.99 4.18
C HIS A 316 1.74 -4.50 5.57
N ASP A 317 1.60 -5.38 6.55
CA ASP A 317 1.96 -5.08 7.95
C ASP A 317 3.45 -5.13 8.21
N THR A 318 4.16 -5.99 7.47
CA THR A 318 5.61 -6.17 7.58
C THR A 318 6.28 -6.00 6.21
N PRO A 319 7.58 -5.68 6.15
CA PRO A 319 8.31 -5.58 4.89
C PRO A 319 8.69 -6.94 4.29
N ASP A 320 8.41 -8.06 4.96
CA ASP A 320 8.91 -9.41 4.66
C ASP A 320 8.82 -9.81 3.18
N LEU A 321 7.69 -9.53 2.52
CA LEU A 321 7.52 -9.85 1.09
C LEU A 321 8.53 -9.07 0.24
N VAL A 322 8.60 -7.76 0.43
CA VAL A 322 9.47 -6.88 -0.36
C VAL A 322 10.94 -7.18 -0.09
N ASP A 323 11.30 -7.39 1.18
CA ASP A 323 12.69 -7.68 1.59
C ASP A 323 13.15 -9.04 1.06
N THR A 324 12.34 -10.10 1.19
CA THR A 324 12.67 -11.43 0.67
C THR A 324 12.82 -11.39 -0.86
N MET A 325 11.92 -10.72 -1.57
CA MET A 325 12.01 -10.58 -3.01
C MET A 325 13.25 -9.78 -3.42
N THR A 326 13.52 -8.65 -2.77
CA THR A 326 14.66 -7.80 -3.08
C THR A 326 15.99 -8.51 -2.83
N THR A 327 16.11 -9.27 -1.74
CA THR A 327 17.31 -10.07 -1.46
C THR A 327 17.50 -11.19 -2.49
N GLY A 328 16.42 -11.86 -2.89
CA GLY A 328 16.45 -12.88 -3.94
C GLY A 328 16.84 -12.33 -5.33
N MET A 329 16.62 -11.06 -5.59
CA MET A 329 16.97 -10.38 -6.84
C MET A 329 18.46 -10.14 -7.03
N LEU A 330 19.30 -10.25 -6.00
CA LEU A 330 20.74 -9.94 -6.07
C LEU A 330 21.50 -10.80 -7.09
N ALA A 331 21.00 -11.96 -7.45
CA ALA A 331 21.59 -12.85 -8.46
C ALA A 331 21.16 -12.52 -9.90
N ARG A 332 20.26 -11.58 -10.11
CA ARG A 332 19.73 -11.20 -11.43
C ARG A 332 20.46 -9.99 -12.01
N GLU A 333 20.61 -9.96 -13.33
CA GLU A 333 21.35 -8.88 -14.00
C GLU A 333 20.56 -7.55 -14.02
N GLN A 334 19.25 -7.62 -14.32
CA GLN A 334 18.38 -6.44 -14.41
C GLN A 334 17.00 -6.62 -13.76
N PRO A 335 16.98 -6.93 -12.46
CA PRO A 335 15.71 -7.20 -11.78
C PRO A 335 14.83 -5.94 -11.69
N LEU A 336 13.55 -6.15 -11.37
CA LEU A 336 12.61 -5.08 -11.06
C LEU A 336 11.74 -5.42 -9.86
N MET A 337 11.92 -4.70 -8.75
CA MET A 337 10.95 -4.66 -7.65
C MET A 337 9.92 -3.57 -7.93
N LEU A 338 8.68 -3.94 -8.21
CA LEU A 338 7.58 -3.02 -8.54
C LEU A 338 6.60 -2.94 -7.40
N ASN A 339 6.67 -1.87 -6.61
CA ASN A 339 5.74 -1.57 -5.52
C ASN A 339 4.60 -0.70 -6.05
N ILE A 340 3.37 -1.23 -6.07
CA ILE A 340 2.19 -0.49 -6.48
C ILE A 340 1.22 -0.37 -5.32
N THR A 341 0.66 0.83 -5.12
CA THR A 341 -0.16 1.10 -3.95
C THR A 341 -1.13 2.27 -4.16
N THR A 342 -2.08 2.40 -3.25
CA THR A 342 -2.74 3.66 -2.90
C THR A 342 -2.20 4.13 -1.56
N ALA A 343 -2.58 5.32 -1.10
CA ALA A 343 -2.39 5.70 0.29
C ALA A 343 -3.12 4.74 1.24
N GLY A 344 -2.64 4.64 2.45
CA GLY A 344 -3.15 3.79 3.52
C GLY A 344 -3.38 4.54 4.82
N PHE A 345 -3.52 3.76 5.89
CA PHE A 345 -3.80 4.25 7.23
C PHE A 345 -2.65 3.97 8.21
N ASN A 346 -1.74 3.07 7.87
CA ASN A 346 -0.62 2.69 8.73
C ASN A 346 0.58 3.60 8.47
N LEU A 347 0.67 4.71 9.21
CA LEU A 347 1.76 5.69 9.09
C LEU A 347 3.10 5.17 9.67
N ALA A 348 3.08 4.10 10.46
CA ALA A 348 4.27 3.42 10.96
C ALA A 348 4.64 2.17 10.13
N GLY A 349 3.90 1.89 9.06
CA GLY A 349 4.07 0.70 8.24
C GLY A 349 5.15 0.82 7.17
N PRO A 350 5.60 -0.33 6.62
CA PRO A 350 6.71 -0.39 5.66
C PRO A 350 6.44 0.41 4.38
N CYS A 351 5.19 0.47 3.93
CA CYS A 351 4.83 1.26 2.74
C CYS A 351 5.01 2.76 2.97
N TYR A 352 4.64 3.28 4.15
CA TYR A 352 4.82 4.70 4.46
C TYR A 352 6.29 5.07 4.63
N GLU A 353 7.09 4.17 5.22
CA GLU A 353 8.54 4.33 5.28
C GLU A 353 9.15 4.38 3.87
N HIS A 354 8.76 3.44 3.02
CA HIS A 354 9.21 3.39 1.62
C HIS A 354 8.81 4.66 0.84
N ARG A 355 7.57 5.14 1.03
CA ARG A 355 7.10 6.42 0.51
C ARG A 355 7.97 7.58 0.94
N THR A 356 8.38 7.61 2.21
CA THR A 356 9.25 8.66 2.75
C THR A 356 10.62 8.65 2.06
N LYS A 357 11.22 7.47 1.86
CA LYS A 357 12.45 7.31 1.07
C LYS A 357 12.26 7.78 -0.37
N ALA A 358 11.15 7.41 -1.00
CA ALA A 358 10.83 7.83 -2.36
C ALA A 358 10.73 9.36 -2.48
N LYS A 359 10.10 10.02 -1.52
CA LYS A 359 10.04 11.50 -1.46
C LYS A 359 11.41 12.13 -1.29
N GLN A 360 12.25 11.59 -0.39
CA GLN A 360 13.62 12.08 -0.20
C GLN A 360 14.46 11.96 -1.47
N VAL A 361 14.26 10.90 -2.27
CA VAL A 361 14.92 10.73 -3.57
C VAL A 361 14.42 11.77 -4.58
N LEU A 362 13.11 12.01 -4.64
CA LEU A 362 12.50 13.01 -5.51
C LEU A 362 12.90 14.43 -5.13
N ASP A 363 13.03 14.72 -3.84
CA ASP A 363 13.49 16.01 -3.32
C ASP A 363 15.04 16.20 -3.45
N GLY A 364 15.77 15.18 -3.91
CA GLY A 364 17.24 15.22 -4.05
C GLY A 364 18.01 15.13 -2.72
N VAL A 365 17.35 14.84 -1.63
CA VAL A 365 17.95 14.66 -0.28
C VAL A 365 18.68 13.32 -0.18
N LEU A 366 18.08 12.27 -0.76
CA LEU A 366 18.67 10.93 -0.82
C LEU A 366 19.08 10.61 -2.27
N LEU A 367 20.34 10.29 -2.48
CA LEU A 367 20.82 9.86 -3.79
C LEU A 367 20.57 8.38 -4.00
N ASN A 368 19.56 8.06 -4.81
CA ASN A 368 19.29 6.69 -5.28
C ASN A 368 18.95 6.73 -6.77
N GLU A 369 19.93 6.36 -7.59
CA GLU A 369 19.79 6.34 -9.06
C GLU A 369 19.00 5.12 -9.56
N ARG A 370 18.74 4.12 -8.69
CA ARG A 370 18.04 2.89 -9.05
C ARG A 370 16.56 2.87 -8.67
N LEU A 371 16.10 3.83 -7.87
CA LEU A 371 14.68 3.98 -7.52
C LEU A 371 13.97 4.92 -8.50
N PHE A 372 12.93 4.41 -9.14
CA PHE A 372 11.94 5.21 -9.87
C PHE A 372 10.70 5.40 -8.99
N ALA A 373 10.24 6.63 -8.81
CA ALA A 373 9.08 6.91 -7.99
C ALA A 373 8.09 7.83 -8.71
N VAL A 374 6.80 7.50 -8.64
CA VAL A 374 5.69 8.33 -9.10
C VAL A 374 4.60 8.32 -8.04
N ILE A 375 4.24 9.49 -7.56
CA ILE A 375 3.23 9.67 -6.51
C ILE A 375 2.19 10.66 -7.00
N TYR A 376 0.92 10.22 -7.11
CA TYR A 376 -0.24 11.04 -7.39
C TYR A 376 -0.97 11.31 -6.08
N THR A 377 -0.89 12.55 -5.58
CA THR A 377 -1.48 12.97 -4.31
C THR A 377 -1.81 14.46 -4.35
N LEU A 378 -2.18 15.04 -3.22
CA LEU A 378 -2.33 16.47 -3.01
C LEU A 378 -1.09 17.05 -2.31
N ASP A 379 -0.80 18.33 -2.57
CA ASP A 379 0.15 19.07 -1.76
C ASP A 379 -0.51 19.40 -0.41
N LEU A 380 0.12 18.97 0.67
CA LEU A 380 -0.33 19.28 2.02
C LEU A 380 0.18 20.66 2.47
N PRO A 381 -0.48 21.32 3.41
CA PRO A 381 0.05 22.52 4.02
C PRO A 381 1.46 22.31 4.55
N ASN A 382 2.31 23.30 4.42
CA ASN A 382 3.69 23.25 4.93
C ASN A 382 3.98 24.54 5.67
N GLU A 383 4.02 24.45 6.98
CA GLU A 383 4.25 25.60 7.89
C GLU A 383 5.62 26.23 7.68
N ALA A 384 6.68 25.41 7.45
CA ALA A 384 8.03 25.90 7.24
C ALA A 384 8.19 26.79 5.99
N THR A 385 7.32 26.59 4.97
CA THR A 385 7.34 27.39 3.74
C THR A 385 6.15 28.34 3.61
N GLY A 386 5.19 28.29 4.53
CA GLY A 386 3.92 29.04 4.47
C GLY A 386 2.97 28.58 3.36
N ALA A 387 3.21 27.42 2.72
CA ALA A 387 2.36 26.91 1.66
C ALA A 387 1.03 26.41 2.24
N LYS A 388 -0.09 26.92 1.73
CA LYS A 388 -1.45 26.58 2.19
C LYS A 388 -1.89 25.14 1.86
N GLY A 389 -1.21 24.47 0.93
CA GLY A 389 -1.64 23.16 0.43
C GLY A 389 -2.88 23.23 -0.47
N ASP A 390 -3.32 22.05 -0.94
CA ASP A 390 -4.52 21.92 -1.78
C ASP A 390 -5.77 21.78 -0.93
N ASP A 391 -6.84 22.44 -1.34
CA ASP A 391 -8.17 22.18 -0.78
C ASP A 391 -8.70 20.85 -1.32
N TRP A 392 -8.77 19.85 -0.47
CA TRP A 392 -9.26 18.51 -0.84
C TRP A 392 -10.73 18.48 -1.27
N ALA A 393 -11.53 19.47 -0.87
CA ALA A 393 -12.95 19.63 -1.25
C ALA A 393 -13.12 20.27 -2.63
N SER A 394 -12.05 20.84 -3.19
CA SER A 394 -12.10 21.44 -4.53
C SER A 394 -12.13 20.37 -5.63
N PRO A 395 -12.94 20.56 -6.71
CA PRO A 395 -12.90 19.69 -7.89
C PRO A 395 -11.52 19.64 -8.58
N ALA A 396 -10.70 20.67 -8.42
CA ALA A 396 -9.33 20.70 -8.97
C ALA A 396 -8.45 19.60 -8.35
N SER A 397 -8.66 19.28 -7.07
CA SER A 397 -7.94 18.22 -6.36
C SER A 397 -8.22 16.82 -6.93
N LEU A 398 -9.42 16.59 -7.48
CA LEU A 398 -9.75 15.33 -8.16
C LEU A 398 -8.89 15.13 -9.41
N ARG A 399 -8.71 16.17 -10.22
CA ARG A 399 -7.90 16.12 -11.44
C ARG A 399 -6.41 15.95 -11.12
N LYS A 400 -5.94 16.57 -10.04
CA LYS A 400 -4.54 16.51 -9.59
C LYS A 400 -4.15 15.10 -9.14
N ALA A 401 -5.02 14.39 -8.43
CA ALA A 401 -4.74 13.08 -7.85
C ALA A 401 -5.07 11.90 -8.78
N ASN A 402 -5.91 12.10 -9.82
CA ASN A 402 -6.44 11.01 -10.65
C ASN A 402 -6.01 11.15 -12.11
N PRO A 403 -4.89 10.55 -12.53
CA PRO A 403 -4.38 10.68 -13.92
C PRO A 403 -5.31 10.09 -14.97
N ASN A 404 -6.16 9.12 -14.62
CA ASN A 404 -7.13 8.47 -15.51
C ASN A 404 -8.57 9.02 -15.37
N LEU A 405 -8.70 10.24 -14.85
CA LEU A 405 -10.00 10.90 -14.74
C LEU A 405 -10.61 11.17 -16.13
N GLY A 406 -11.84 10.69 -16.35
CA GLY A 406 -12.53 10.73 -17.65
C GLY A 406 -12.24 9.51 -18.54
N VAL A 407 -11.29 8.65 -18.18
CA VAL A 407 -10.98 7.40 -18.90
C VAL A 407 -11.52 6.20 -18.12
N SER A 408 -10.86 5.82 -17.02
CA SER A 408 -11.30 4.71 -16.15
C SER A 408 -11.99 5.17 -14.87
N VAL A 409 -11.81 6.43 -14.49
CA VAL A 409 -12.46 7.09 -13.35
C VAL A 409 -13.50 8.05 -13.88
N ASP A 410 -14.78 7.80 -13.55
CA ASP A 410 -15.87 8.67 -13.92
C ASP A 410 -15.90 9.94 -13.05
N LEU A 411 -15.91 11.10 -13.71
CA LEU A 411 -15.83 12.40 -13.03
C LEU A 411 -17.07 12.65 -12.16
N GLU A 412 -18.26 12.41 -12.69
CA GLU A 412 -19.53 12.70 -12.00
C GLU A 412 -19.67 11.85 -10.73
N SER A 413 -19.35 10.55 -10.83
CA SER A 413 -19.36 9.63 -9.68
C SER A 413 -18.34 10.03 -8.62
N LEU A 414 -17.16 10.50 -9.03
CA LEU A 414 -16.11 10.92 -8.12
C LEU A 414 -16.46 12.23 -7.41
N GLU A 415 -17.03 13.20 -8.12
CA GLU A 415 -17.54 14.45 -7.54
C GLU A 415 -18.71 14.21 -6.58
N ALA A 416 -19.62 13.28 -6.90
CA ALA A 416 -20.69 12.89 -5.98
C ALA A 416 -20.13 12.30 -4.68
N SER A 417 -19.11 11.43 -4.79
CA SER A 417 -18.42 10.87 -3.63
C SER A 417 -17.68 11.93 -2.81
N GLN A 418 -17.09 12.95 -3.47
CA GLN A 418 -16.45 14.09 -2.81
C GLN A 418 -17.46 14.91 -2.02
N ARG A 419 -18.59 15.25 -2.63
CA ARG A 419 -19.69 16.00 -1.96
C ARG A 419 -20.21 15.25 -0.73
N SER A 420 -20.40 13.91 -0.83
CA SER A 420 -20.80 13.08 0.31
C SER A 420 -19.76 13.16 1.44
N ALA A 421 -18.47 13.05 1.11
CA ALA A 421 -17.41 13.13 2.09
C ALA A 421 -17.25 14.52 2.73
N VAL A 422 -17.58 15.60 2.01
CA VAL A 422 -17.58 16.95 2.59
C VAL A 422 -18.68 17.10 3.66
N LEU A 423 -19.83 16.49 3.43
CA LEU A 423 -20.96 16.52 4.37
C LEU A 423 -20.78 15.56 5.56
N ASN A 424 -20.08 14.43 5.36
CA ASN A 424 -19.95 13.35 6.34
C ASN A 424 -18.49 13.18 6.78
N VAL A 425 -18.17 13.60 8.00
CA VAL A 425 -16.80 13.50 8.57
C VAL A 425 -16.27 12.06 8.55
N SER A 426 -17.12 11.06 8.84
CA SER A 426 -16.76 9.65 8.82
C SER A 426 -16.34 9.11 7.44
N GLU A 427 -16.75 9.76 6.36
CA GLU A 427 -16.40 9.38 4.98
C GLU A 427 -15.14 10.09 4.48
N GLN A 428 -14.77 11.24 5.09
CA GLN A 428 -13.67 12.10 4.62
C GLN A 428 -12.35 11.34 4.53
N THR A 429 -11.97 10.66 5.60
CA THR A 429 -10.70 9.94 5.67
C THR A 429 -10.61 8.86 4.61
N LYS A 430 -11.69 8.09 4.42
CA LYS A 430 -11.78 7.07 3.38
C LYS A 430 -11.68 7.67 1.98
N PHE A 431 -12.37 8.78 1.74
CA PHE A 431 -12.34 9.48 0.45
C PHE A 431 -10.93 10.03 0.17
N LYS A 432 -10.34 10.77 1.11
CA LYS A 432 -8.99 11.33 1.00
C LYS A 432 -7.95 10.24 0.71
N THR A 433 -8.01 9.12 1.43
CA THR A 433 -7.05 8.03 1.25
C THR A 433 -7.21 7.32 -0.09
N LYS A 434 -8.43 6.96 -0.48
CA LYS A 434 -8.66 6.09 -1.65
C LYS A 434 -8.74 6.83 -2.99
N HIS A 435 -9.15 8.12 -2.97
CA HIS A 435 -9.38 8.90 -4.18
C HIS A 435 -8.45 10.11 -4.34
N LEU A 436 -7.72 10.49 -3.29
CA LEU A 436 -6.77 11.60 -3.33
C LEU A 436 -5.36 11.20 -2.87
N ASN A 437 -5.15 9.93 -2.50
CA ASN A 437 -3.89 9.39 -1.96
C ASN A 437 -3.30 10.22 -0.80
N VAL A 438 -4.16 10.76 0.03
CA VAL A 438 -3.75 11.43 1.26
C VAL A 438 -3.68 10.38 2.37
N TRP A 439 -2.51 10.17 2.94
CA TRP A 439 -2.33 9.26 4.06
C TRP A 439 -3.00 9.80 5.32
N CYS A 440 -3.75 8.97 6.00
CA CYS A 440 -4.50 9.30 7.20
C CYS A 440 -4.26 8.23 8.27
N ALA A 441 -4.27 8.62 9.55
CA ALA A 441 -3.96 7.69 10.65
C ALA A 441 -5.09 6.68 10.94
N ALA A 442 -6.36 7.03 10.67
CA ALA A 442 -7.51 6.16 10.91
C ALA A 442 -8.50 6.18 9.74
N ARG A 443 -9.23 5.08 9.55
CA ARG A 443 -10.27 4.94 8.49
C ARG A 443 -11.49 5.81 8.75
N SER A 444 -11.80 6.02 10.03
CA SER A 444 -12.96 6.79 10.50
C SER A 444 -12.53 7.64 11.70
N ALA A 445 -11.88 8.78 11.45
CA ALA A 445 -11.43 9.66 12.51
C ALA A 445 -12.61 10.30 13.26
N TRP A 446 -12.48 10.44 14.59
CA TRP A 446 -13.43 11.14 15.44
C TRP A 446 -13.50 12.62 15.12
N VAL A 447 -12.33 13.26 14.94
CA VAL A 447 -12.19 14.68 14.66
C VAL A 447 -11.31 14.93 13.42
N SER A 448 -11.44 16.11 12.83
CA SER A 448 -10.55 16.54 11.75
C SER A 448 -9.15 16.83 12.32
N LEU A 449 -8.16 16.01 11.98
CA LEU A 449 -6.77 16.23 12.41
C LEU A 449 -6.24 17.60 11.94
N THR A 450 -6.64 18.05 10.76
CA THR A 450 -6.26 19.39 10.24
C THR A 450 -6.78 20.51 11.11
N GLN A 451 -8.03 20.40 11.61
CA GLN A 451 -8.58 21.38 12.56
C GLN A 451 -7.91 21.30 13.90
N TRP A 452 -7.63 20.10 14.40
CA TRP A 452 -6.90 19.89 15.64
C TRP A 452 -5.52 20.55 15.58
N LEU A 453 -4.70 20.23 14.59
CA LEU A 453 -3.35 20.79 14.44
C LEU A 453 -3.33 22.31 14.27
N ALA A 454 -4.37 22.90 13.66
CA ALA A 454 -4.47 24.34 13.50
C ALA A 454 -4.72 25.10 14.83
N LEU A 455 -5.08 24.40 15.91
CA LEU A 455 -5.30 24.94 17.24
C LEU A 455 -4.14 24.65 18.20
N GLY A 456 -3.09 23.98 17.70
CA GLY A 456 -1.86 23.73 18.44
C GLY A 456 -0.95 24.96 18.42
N ASP A 457 -0.39 25.27 19.58
CA ASP A 457 0.59 26.34 19.77
C ASP A 457 1.80 25.75 20.53
N ALA A 458 2.94 25.61 19.85
CA ALA A 458 4.13 25.01 20.43
C ALA A 458 4.80 25.88 21.53
N ASP A 459 4.44 27.14 21.59
CA ASP A 459 4.96 28.07 22.62
C ASP A 459 4.04 28.09 23.85
N LEU A 460 2.86 27.46 23.80
CA LEU A 460 1.92 27.42 24.93
C LEU A 460 2.45 26.53 26.06
N THR A 461 2.47 27.08 27.27
CA THR A 461 2.93 26.38 28.47
C THR A 461 1.85 26.31 29.54
N PRO A 462 1.82 25.28 30.41
CA PRO A 462 0.85 25.18 31.50
C PRO A 462 1.05 26.30 32.56
N GLU A 463 2.27 26.86 32.70
CA GLU A 463 2.60 27.95 33.62
C GLU A 463 1.82 29.23 33.32
N GLU A 464 1.48 29.50 32.06
CA GLU A 464 0.68 30.67 31.63
C GLU A 464 -0.77 30.60 32.12
N LEU A 465 -1.21 29.41 32.54
CA LEU A 465 -2.57 29.14 32.99
C LEU A 465 -2.66 28.96 34.51
N LYS A 466 -1.57 29.29 35.24
CA LYS A 466 -1.54 29.20 36.70
C LYS A 466 -2.63 30.08 37.30
N GLY A 467 -3.48 29.46 38.13
CA GLY A 467 -4.62 30.13 38.77
C GLY A 467 -5.95 29.99 38.05
N GLU A 468 -5.95 29.46 36.82
CA GLU A 468 -7.18 29.04 36.15
C GLU A 468 -7.69 27.70 36.72
N GLN A 469 -8.95 27.42 36.58
CA GLN A 469 -9.52 26.13 37.01
C GLN A 469 -8.88 24.99 36.21
N CYS A 470 -8.43 23.94 36.92
CA CYS A 470 -7.79 22.80 36.26
C CYS A 470 -8.23 21.47 36.83
N TRP A 471 -8.17 20.46 36.00
CA TRP A 471 -8.40 19.02 36.27
C TRP A 471 -7.19 18.26 35.80
N PHE A 472 -6.77 17.30 36.60
CA PHE A 472 -5.79 16.31 36.18
C PHE A 472 -6.51 15.02 35.84
N MET A 473 -6.00 14.31 34.85
CA MET A 473 -6.55 13.05 34.43
C MET A 473 -5.44 12.06 34.16
N PHE A 474 -5.66 10.80 34.55
CA PHE A 474 -4.75 9.74 34.10
C PHE A 474 -5.51 8.51 33.63
N ASP A 475 -4.99 7.91 32.56
CA ASP A 475 -5.39 6.62 32.00
C ASP A 475 -4.17 5.70 32.06
N LEU A 476 -4.19 4.71 32.95
CA LEU A 476 -3.02 3.91 33.28
C LEU A 476 -3.01 2.58 32.50
N ALA A 477 -1.89 2.33 31.84
CA ALA A 477 -1.57 1.06 31.22
C ALA A 477 -0.42 0.37 31.94
N SER A 478 -0.54 -0.92 32.23
CA SER A 478 0.45 -1.61 33.09
C SER A 478 1.61 -2.27 32.35
N LYS A 479 1.52 -2.58 31.05
CA LYS A 479 2.53 -3.40 30.36
C LYS A 479 2.86 -3.00 28.91
N LEU A 480 1.89 -2.80 28.05
CA LEU A 480 2.10 -2.69 26.59
C LEU A 480 1.52 -1.42 25.97
N ASP A 481 0.70 -0.68 26.72
CA ASP A 481 0.09 0.56 26.29
C ASP A 481 0.79 1.75 26.94
N ILE A 482 0.67 2.91 26.30
CA ILE A 482 1.20 4.16 26.85
C ILE A 482 0.29 4.60 28.00
N ALA A 483 0.84 4.82 29.19
CA ALA A 483 0.13 5.49 30.25
C ALA A 483 0.14 7.01 29.99
N ALA A 484 -1.02 7.64 30.11
CA ALA A 484 -1.18 9.06 29.86
C ALA A 484 -1.57 9.80 31.15
N TYR A 485 -0.83 10.85 31.47
CA TYR A 485 -1.19 11.85 32.46
C TYR A 485 -1.46 13.16 31.72
N MET A 486 -2.69 13.69 31.88
CA MET A 486 -3.14 14.88 31.19
C MET A 486 -3.53 15.97 32.17
N THR A 487 -3.29 17.22 31.78
CA THR A 487 -3.76 18.42 32.51
C THR A 487 -4.69 19.20 31.61
N LEU A 488 -5.88 19.52 32.09
CA LEU A 488 -6.87 20.35 31.42
C LEU A 488 -7.12 21.60 32.23
N PHE A 489 -6.93 22.75 31.59
CA PHE A 489 -7.34 24.05 32.19
C PHE A 489 -8.57 24.54 31.44
N ARG A 490 -9.48 25.17 32.21
CA ARG A 490 -10.68 25.83 31.67
C ARG A 490 -10.57 27.33 31.93
N LYS A 491 -10.63 28.12 30.87
CA LYS A 491 -10.68 29.57 30.92
C LYS A 491 -11.92 30.09 30.24
N ARG A 492 -12.65 30.97 30.89
CA ARG A 492 -13.86 31.57 30.31
C ARG A 492 -13.49 32.84 29.53
N ILE A 493 -13.70 32.81 28.22
CA ILE A 493 -13.43 33.93 27.31
C ILE A 493 -14.74 34.28 26.58
N ARG A 494 -15.21 35.51 26.70
CA ARG A 494 -16.47 35.98 26.07
C ARG A 494 -17.65 35.04 26.36
N GLU A 495 -17.80 34.65 27.61
CA GLU A 495 -18.85 33.75 28.09
C GLU A 495 -18.81 32.30 27.55
N GLN A 496 -17.74 31.93 26.84
CA GLN A 496 -17.52 30.57 26.36
C GLN A 496 -16.36 29.92 27.09
N ASN A 497 -16.45 28.60 27.32
CA ASN A 497 -15.36 27.82 27.89
C ASN A 497 -14.33 27.50 26.82
N HIS A 498 -13.09 27.89 27.09
CA HIS A 498 -11.91 27.49 26.36
C HIS A 498 -11.16 26.43 27.17
N TYR A 499 -10.71 25.36 26.50
CA TYR A 499 -10.01 24.26 27.10
C TYR A 499 -8.55 24.26 26.65
N TYR A 500 -7.62 24.19 27.59
CA TYR A 500 -6.19 24.13 27.35
C TYR A 500 -5.66 22.80 27.83
N ILE A 501 -4.95 22.06 26.99
CA ILE A 501 -4.67 20.64 27.20
C ILE A 501 -3.18 20.39 27.07
N PHE A 502 -2.60 19.72 28.08
CA PHE A 502 -1.21 19.29 28.10
C PHE A 502 -1.14 17.81 28.48
N GLY A 503 -0.09 17.11 28.02
CA GLY A 503 0.04 15.68 28.29
C GLY A 503 1.48 15.26 28.56
N ARG A 504 1.65 14.33 29.52
CA ARG A 504 2.85 13.56 29.75
C ARG A 504 2.56 12.08 29.50
N TYR A 505 3.49 11.37 28.90
CA TYR A 505 3.31 10.00 28.43
C TYR A 505 4.43 9.12 28.93
N TYR A 506 4.08 7.90 29.37
CA TYR A 506 5.00 6.96 30.00
C TYR A 506 4.84 5.59 29.36
N LEU A 507 5.94 4.87 29.16
CA LEU A 507 5.95 3.53 28.60
C LEU A 507 7.11 2.73 29.19
N PRO A 508 6.93 1.44 29.53
CA PRO A 508 8.05 0.59 29.92
C PRO A 508 9.10 0.47 28.80
N GLU A 509 10.38 0.44 29.16
CA GLU A 509 11.49 0.31 28.21
C GLU A 509 11.36 -0.96 27.37
N ASP A 510 11.07 -2.12 28.02
CA ASP A 510 10.84 -3.39 27.32
C ASP A 510 9.68 -3.31 26.31
N ALA A 511 8.61 -2.58 26.64
CA ALA A 511 7.48 -2.37 25.75
C ALA A 511 7.86 -1.48 24.55
N ALA A 512 8.71 -0.46 24.76
CA ALA A 512 9.21 0.37 23.67
C ALA A 512 10.12 -0.41 22.72
N GLU A 513 10.97 -1.31 23.24
CA GLU A 513 11.85 -2.16 22.43
C GLU A 513 11.09 -3.21 21.62
N THR A 514 10.00 -3.73 22.17
CA THR A 514 9.17 -4.76 21.52
C THR A 514 7.95 -4.19 20.79
N ALA A 515 7.83 -2.88 20.63
CA ALA A 515 6.68 -2.18 20.06
C ALA A 515 6.47 -2.42 18.54
N GLY A 516 7.30 -3.24 17.90
CA GLY A 516 7.17 -3.58 16.49
C GLY A 516 7.13 -2.33 15.60
N LYS A 517 6.01 -2.07 14.96
CA LYS A 517 5.84 -0.93 14.03
C LYS A 517 6.07 0.45 14.67
N ASN A 518 5.82 0.58 15.96
CA ASN A 518 5.90 1.85 16.68
C ASN A 518 7.28 2.11 17.31
N GLN A 519 8.18 1.13 17.32
CA GLN A 519 9.46 1.19 18.03
C GLN A 519 10.30 2.43 17.68
N LEU A 520 10.51 2.69 16.39
CA LEU A 520 11.29 3.84 15.92
C LEU A 520 10.64 5.17 16.31
N MET A 521 9.32 5.23 16.29
CA MET A 521 8.56 6.41 16.66
C MET A 521 8.68 6.68 18.16
N TYR A 522 8.55 5.65 19.01
CA TYR A 522 8.70 5.77 20.46
C TYR A 522 10.12 6.19 20.84
N GLN A 523 11.15 5.63 20.21
CA GLN A 523 12.54 6.05 20.40
C GLN A 523 12.78 7.52 20.01
N LYS A 524 12.16 7.98 18.93
CA LYS A 524 12.23 9.38 18.50
C LYS A 524 11.58 10.30 19.52
N TRP A 525 10.40 9.96 20.04
CA TRP A 525 9.71 10.76 21.06
C TRP A 525 10.47 10.77 22.39
N HIS A 526 11.03 9.64 22.80
CA HIS A 526 11.89 9.59 23.99
C HIS A 526 13.10 10.54 23.85
N LYS A 527 13.81 10.48 22.72
CA LYS A 527 14.94 11.39 22.44
C LYS A 527 14.56 12.88 22.44
N LYS A 528 13.31 13.19 22.15
CA LYS A 528 12.75 14.55 22.18
C LYS A 528 12.21 14.95 23.57
N GLY A 529 12.19 14.05 24.54
CA GLY A 529 11.59 14.29 25.86
C GLY A 529 10.05 14.28 25.86
N LEU A 530 9.41 13.79 24.79
CA LEU A 530 7.95 13.73 24.65
C LEU A 530 7.34 12.44 25.21
N LEU A 531 8.15 11.39 25.41
CA LEU A 531 7.77 10.11 25.97
C LEU A 531 8.80 9.71 27.02
N THR A 532 8.36 9.50 28.26
CA THR A 532 9.21 9.00 29.34
C THR A 532 9.23 7.48 29.30
N LEU A 533 10.43 6.89 29.17
CA LEU A 533 10.59 5.45 29.33
C LEU A 533 10.85 5.15 30.81
N THR A 534 10.12 4.15 31.35
CA THR A 534 10.31 3.67 32.73
C THR A 534 11.05 2.34 32.73
N ASP A 535 11.89 2.10 33.71
CA ASP A 535 12.76 0.92 33.79
C ASP A 535 11.96 -0.39 33.83
N GLY A 536 12.36 -1.37 33.03
CA GLY A 536 11.84 -2.73 33.04
C GLY A 536 10.57 -2.98 32.23
N ALA A 537 9.84 -4.03 32.60
CA ALA A 537 8.71 -4.60 31.84
C ALA A 537 7.34 -4.03 32.19
N THR A 538 7.22 -3.18 33.23
CA THR A 538 5.98 -2.59 33.72
C THR A 538 6.14 -1.10 33.92
N THR A 539 5.06 -0.35 33.69
CA THR A 539 5.06 1.09 33.94
C THR A 539 5.37 1.37 35.43
N ASP A 540 6.34 2.23 35.69
CA ASP A 540 6.63 2.72 37.02
C ASP A 540 5.60 3.80 37.41
N PHE A 541 4.66 3.40 38.24
CA PHE A 541 3.61 4.30 38.73
C PHE A 541 4.11 5.32 39.78
N GLU A 542 5.25 5.07 40.39
CA GLU A 542 5.84 6.05 41.34
C GLU A 542 6.32 7.30 40.60
N THR A 543 6.95 7.14 39.47
CA THR A 543 7.34 8.27 38.61
C THR A 543 6.12 9.11 38.19
N ILE A 544 5.00 8.47 37.81
CA ILE A 544 3.76 9.17 37.42
C ILE A 544 3.17 9.90 38.66
N ARG A 545 3.15 9.24 39.82
CA ARG A 545 2.68 9.84 41.09
C ARG A 545 3.48 11.10 41.42
N ASP A 546 4.80 11.03 41.35
CA ASP A 546 5.69 12.13 41.70
C ASP A 546 5.47 13.34 40.79
N ASP A 547 5.29 13.12 39.51
CA ASP A 547 4.93 14.16 38.54
C ASP A 547 3.56 14.78 38.86
N ILE A 548 2.52 13.97 39.16
CA ILE A 548 1.21 14.48 39.56
C ILE A 548 1.27 15.31 40.83
N VAL A 549 1.98 14.83 41.85
CA VAL A 549 2.12 15.56 43.13
C VAL A 549 2.89 16.85 42.96
N ALA A 550 3.91 16.86 42.12
CA ALA A 550 4.67 18.06 41.82
C ALA A 550 3.80 19.12 41.12
N ASP A 551 3.05 18.72 40.10
CA ASP A 551 2.15 19.59 39.34
C ASP A 551 0.97 20.07 40.22
N ALA A 552 0.44 19.21 41.11
CA ALA A 552 -0.63 19.60 42.02
C ALA A 552 -0.24 20.72 42.98
N LYS A 553 1.00 20.76 43.41
CA LYS A 553 1.54 21.89 44.23
C LYS A 553 1.59 23.20 43.47
N ILE A 554 1.75 23.15 42.13
CA ILE A 554 1.85 24.33 41.27
C ILE A 554 0.48 24.84 40.85
N PHE A 555 -0.42 23.93 40.41
CA PHE A 555 -1.66 24.27 39.74
C PHE A 555 -2.90 24.09 40.59
N ASN A 556 -2.84 23.36 41.70
CA ASN A 556 -3.91 23.12 42.66
C ASN A 556 -5.22 22.60 41.95
N PRO A 557 -5.23 21.37 41.38
CA PRO A 557 -6.34 20.88 40.60
C PRO A 557 -7.64 20.73 41.42
N ASN A 558 -8.78 21.04 40.80
CA ASN A 558 -10.09 20.88 41.40
C ASN A 558 -10.35 19.40 41.72
N GLU A 559 -10.03 18.55 40.77
CA GLU A 559 -10.17 17.09 40.86
C GLU A 559 -9.07 16.38 40.04
N ILE A 560 -8.75 15.15 40.45
CA ILE A 560 -7.93 14.22 39.69
C ILE A 560 -8.83 13.06 39.23
N VAL A 561 -9.03 12.95 37.94
CA VAL A 561 -9.99 12.03 37.31
C VAL A 561 -9.27 10.77 36.82
N TYR A 562 -9.80 9.61 37.11
CA TYR A 562 -9.17 8.34 36.72
C TYR A 562 -10.18 7.25 36.40
N ASP A 563 -9.76 6.31 35.50
CA ASP A 563 -10.49 5.05 35.34
C ASP A 563 -10.09 4.09 36.46
N PRO A 564 -11.06 3.48 37.20
CA PRO A 564 -10.74 2.55 38.28
C PRO A 564 -9.99 1.29 37.83
N PHE A 565 -10.00 0.97 36.54
CA PHE A 565 -9.25 -0.18 36.02
C PHE A 565 -7.73 0.04 36.12
N ASN A 566 -7.04 -0.84 36.83
CA ASN A 566 -5.59 -0.75 37.13
C ASN A 566 -5.14 0.46 37.99
N ALA A 567 -6.03 1.31 38.46
CA ALA A 567 -5.66 2.57 39.13
C ALA A 567 -5.86 2.53 40.65
N THR A 568 -6.34 1.45 41.25
CA THR A 568 -6.69 1.36 42.69
C THR A 568 -5.49 1.70 43.59
N HIS A 569 -4.30 1.21 43.29
CA HIS A 569 -3.12 1.50 44.11
C HIS A 569 -2.69 2.96 43.95
N MET A 570 -2.62 3.48 42.75
CA MET A 570 -2.25 4.88 42.47
C MET A 570 -3.24 5.84 43.12
N SER A 571 -4.54 5.58 43.02
CA SER A 571 -5.57 6.44 43.61
C SER A 571 -5.42 6.54 45.13
N GLN A 572 -5.14 5.42 45.81
CA GLN A 572 -4.89 5.41 47.26
C GLN A 572 -3.64 6.24 47.64
N LEU A 573 -2.55 6.10 46.86
CA LEU A 573 -1.33 6.90 47.13
C LEU A 573 -1.60 8.39 46.97
N LEU A 574 -2.30 8.81 45.93
CA LEU A 574 -2.64 10.22 45.71
C LEU A 574 -3.65 10.76 46.73
N MET A 575 -4.61 9.94 47.21
CA MET A 575 -5.51 10.32 48.34
C MET A 575 -4.73 10.54 49.63
N ASN A 576 -3.71 9.75 49.89
CA ASN A 576 -2.86 9.93 51.08
C ASN A 576 -2.05 11.26 51.04
N GLU A 577 -1.78 11.78 49.85
CA GLU A 577 -1.18 13.10 49.64
C GLU A 577 -2.22 14.24 49.79
N GLY A 578 -3.50 13.92 50.12
CA GLY A 578 -4.56 14.89 50.32
C GLY A 578 -5.21 15.40 49.03
N LEU A 579 -5.00 14.75 47.93
CA LEU A 579 -5.56 15.15 46.63
C LEU A 579 -6.99 14.61 46.47
N ASN A 580 -7.84 15.37 45.74
CA ASN A 580 -9.25 15.04 45.50
C ASN A 580 -9.38 14.17 44.24
N LEU A 581 -9.63 12.87 44.42
CA LEU A 581 -9.75 11.90 43.33
C LEU A 581 -11.21 11.56 43.00
N VAL A 582 -11.53 11.46 41.70
CA VAL A 582 -12.85 11.16 41.21
C VAL A 582 -12.79 10.04 40.19
N GLU A 583 -13.55 8.98 40.43
CA GLU A 583 -13.67 7.86 39.48
C GLU A 583 -14.50 8.23 38.27
N PHE A 584 -13.99 7.86 37.09
CA PHE A 584 -14.68 7.96 35.82
C PHE A 584 -14.80 6.59 35.16
N THR A 585 -15.97 5.99 35.25
CA THR A 585 -16.20 4.70 34.58
C THR A 585 -16.30 4.87 33.07
N GLN A 586 -15.44 4.18 32.32
CA GLN A 586 -15.39 4.23 30.86
C GLN A 586 -16.59 3.50 30.22
N LYS A 587 -17.76 4.13 30.21
CA LYS A 587 -19.03 3.64 29.59
C LYS A 587 -19.50 4.60 28.51
N PRO A 588 -20.19 4.11 27.45
CA PRO A 588 -20.69 4.97 26.36
C PRO A 588 -21.52 6.16 26.83
N ALA A 589 -22.31 6.00 27.91
CA ALA A 589 -23.13 7.07 28.47
C ALA A 589 -22.29 8.23 29.05
N ASN A 590 -21.10 7.93 29.58
CA ASN A 590 -20.21 8.93 30.17
C ASN A 590 -19.33 9.65 29.13
N PHE A 591 -19.13 9.02 27.96
CA PHE A 591 -18.32 9.59 26.88
C PHE A 591 -19.10 10.44 25.88
N ALA A 592 -20.36 10.10 25.58
CA ALA A 592 -21.07 10.71 24.45
C ALA A 592 -21.15 12.25 24.55
N VAL A 593 -21.62 12.77 25.69
CA VAL A 593 -21.80 14.21 25.89
C VAL A 593 -20.48 15.00 25.87
N PRO A 594 -19.42 14.57 26.63
CA PRO A 594 -18.14 15.28 26.57
C PRO A 594 -17.42 15.16 25.23
N MET A 595 -17.64 14.08 24.46
CA MET A 595 -17.13 13.98 23.09
C MET A 595 -17.83 14.99 22.15
N ASP A 596 -19.13 15.21 22.31
CA ASP A 596 -19.87 16.22 21.55
C ASP A 596 -19.36 17.64 21.88
N GLU A 597 -19.15 17.97 23.18
CA GLU A 597 -18.57 19.25 23.58
C GLU A 597 -17.15 19.43 23.05
N ALA A 598 -16.31 18.39 23.12
CA ALA A 598 -14.97 18.45 22.55
C ALA A 598 -14.99 18.74 21.05
N GLN A 599 -15.92 18.13 20.29
CA GLN A 599 -16.09 18.42 18.86
C GLN A 599 -16.58 19.84 18.60
N ALA A 600 -17.51 20.33 19.41
CA ALA A 600 -18.00 21.71 19.32
C ALA A 600 -16.87 22.70 19.63
N ALA A 601 -16.16 22.50 20.73
CA ALA A 601 -15.02 23.33 21.13
C ALA A 601 -13.92 23.36 20.06
N LEU A 602 -13.64 22.23 19.42
CA LEU A 602 -12.69 22.14 18.30
C LEU A 602 -13.15 22.98 17.09
N LYS A 603 -14.42 22.85 16.69
CA LYS A 603 -15.00 23.60 15.56
C LYS A 603 -15.00 25.11 15.80
N ASP A 604 -15.27 25.50 17.03
CA ASP A 604 -15.39 26.90 17.43
C ASP A 604 -14.04 27.55 17.79
N GLY A 605 -12.92 26.81 17.70
CA GLY A 605 -11.59 27.30 18.05
C GLY A 605 -11.39 27.52 19.55
N ARG A 606 -12.12 26.78 20.39
CA ARG A 606 -12.09 26.86 21.86
C ARG A 606 -11.20 25.78 22.50
N MET A 607 -10.55 24.94 21.70
CA MET A 607 -9.61 23.92 22.13
C MET A 607 -8.19 24.41 21.86
N HIS A 608 -7.29 24.31 22.84
CA HIS A 608 -5.88 24.75 22.73
C HIS A 608 -4.95 23.67 23.26
N HIS A 609 -3.81 23.44 22.63
CA HIS A 609 -2.82 22.48 23.08
C HIS A 609 -1.40 22.87 22.64
N ASP A 610 -0.39 22.31 23.29
CA ASP A 610 1.04 22.57 23.09
C ASP A 610 1.63 21.96 21.80
N ASN A 611 0.81 21.51 20.88
CA ASN A 611 1.22 20.81 19.66
C ASN A 611 2.09 19.57 19.90
N ASN A 612 1.93 18.87 21.02
CA ASN A 612 2.66 17.66 21.36
C ASN A 612 2.49 16.54 20.33
N GLU A 613 3.60 16.02 19.77
CA GLU A 613 3.56 15.00 18.71
C GLU A 613 2.86 13.70 19.16
N VAL A 614 2.98 13.32 20.44
CA VAL A 614 2.35 12.10 20.98
C VAL A 614 0.84 12.27 21.03
N LEU A 615 0.35 13.40 21.56
CA LEU A 615 -1.07 13.72 21.62
C LEU A 615 -1.66 13.83 20.21
N ASN A 616 -0.97 14.51 19.31
CA ASN A 616 -1.40 14.64 17.91
C ASN A 616 -1.57 13.29 17.22
N TRP A 617 -0.63 12.38 17.43
CA TRP A 617 -0.70 11.02 16.92
C TRP A 617 -1.86 10.22 17.54
N MET A 618 -2.04 10.33 18.86
CA MET A 618 -3.15 9.66 19.56
C MET A 618 -4.52 10.20 19.10
N MET A 619 -4.66 11.52 18.94
CA MET A 619 -5.89 12.14 18.41
C MET A 619 -6.24 11.63 17.01
N ALA A 620 -5.23 11.44 16.16
CA ALA A 620 -5.40 10.87 14.83
C ALA A 620 -5.86 9.40 14.83
N ASN A 621 -5.63 8.66 15.92
CA ASN A 621 -6.01 7.26 16.08
C ASN A 621 -7.43 7.06 16.63
N VAL A 622 -8.04 8.09 17.22
CA VAL A 622 -9.38 7.97 17.80
C VAL A 622 -10.42 7.75 16.71
N THR A 623 -11.15 6.65 16.85
CA THR A 623 -12.34 6.35 16.08
C THR A 623 -13.56 6.29 16.97
N VAL A 624 -14.75 6.31 16.40
CA VAL A 624 -16.01 6.32 17.15
C VAL A 624 -16.73 4.99 16.95
N ARG A 625 -17.07 4.35 18.06
CA ARG A 625 -17.91 3.16 18.03
C ARG A 625 -19.33 3.51 18.48
N PRO A 626 -20.35 3.32 17.61
CA PRO A 626 -21.74 3.53 18.00
C PRO A 626 -22.19 2.51 19.04
N ALA A 627 -22.98 2.96 20.00
CA ALA A 627 -23.63 2.16 21.02
C ALA A 627 -25.16 2.27 20.92
N LYS A 628 -25.89 1.51 21.77
CA LYS A 628 -27.36 1.58 21.79
C LYS A 628 -27.84 2.99 22.15
N LYS A 629 -29.03 3.36 21.70
CA LYS A 629 -29.70 4.66 21.96
C LYS A 629 -28.97 5.89 21.38
N GLY A 630 -28.21 5.73 20.27
CA GLY A 630 -27.51 6.84 19.65
C GLY A 630 -26.26 7.32 20.41
N LEU A 631 -25.85 6.61 21.46
CA LEU A 631 -24.62 6.87 22.19
C LEU A 631 -23.40 6.40 21.38
N PHE A 632 -22.23 6.94 21.68
CA PHE A 632 -20.97 6.54 21.08
C PHE A 632 -19.83 6.73 22.10
N TRP A 633 -18.70 6.09 21.83
CA TRP A 633 -17.52 6.13 22.68
C TRP A 633 -16.22 6.02 21.86
N PRO A 634 -15.08 6.49 22.40
CA PRO A 634 -13.82 6.45 21.70
C PRO A 634 -13.31 5.01 21.62
N THR A 635 -12.70 4.65 20.49
CA THR A 635 -12.08 3.35 20.26
C THR A 635 -10.90 3.49 19.31
N LYS A 636 -10.08 2.45 19.21
CA LYS A 636 -8.97 2.32 18.25
C LYS A 636 -9.23 1.19 17.26
N GLU A 637 -8.69 1.28 16.05
CA GLU A 637 -8.91 0.26 15.00
C GLU A 637 -7.97 -0.95 15.15
N SER A 638 -6.81 -0.78 15.76
CA SER A 638 -5.83 -1.83 16.00
C SER A 638 -5.12 -1.67 17.35
N PRO A 639 -4.56 -2.75 17.93
CA PRO A 639 -3.82 -2.69 19.20
C PRO A 639 -2.60 -1.78 19.16
N GLU A 640 -1.98 -1.59 17.99
CA GLU A 640 -0.82 -0.73 17.82
C GLU A 640 -1.17 0.76 17.92
N GLN A 641 -2.41 1.14 17.62
CA GLN A 641 -2.92 2.48 17.82
C GLN A 641 -3.20 2.73 19.29
N LYS A 642 -2.73 3.85 19.82
CA LYS A 642 -2.96 4.26 21.21
C LYS A 642 -3.85 5.51 21.23
N ILE A 643 -4.75 5.58 22.21
CA ILE A 643 -5.71 6.68 22.39
C ILE A 643 -5.84 7.14 23.86
N ASP A 644 -4.91 6.75 24.70
CA ASP A 644 -4.98 6.94 26.16
C ASP A 644 -5.00 8.44 26.52
N GLY A 645 -4.22 9.29 25.87
CA GLY A 645 -4.27 10.74 26.03
C GLY A 645 -5.65 11.36 25.69
N PRO A 646 -6.20 11.13 24.49
CA PRO A 646 -7.56 11.54 24.13
C PRO A 646 -8.65 11.03 25.08
N VAL A 647 -8.56 9.78 25.56
CA VAL A 647 -9.51 9.23 26.54
C VAL A 647 -9.45 10.01 27.84
N ALA A 648 -8.25 10.21 28.38
CA ALA A 648 -8.04 11.01 29.57
C ALA A 648 -8.53 12.46 29.39
N MET A 649 -8.25 13.10 28.23
CA MET A 649 -8.76 14.43 27.89
C MET A 649 -10.30 14.51 27.95
N ILE A 650 -11.00 13.53 27.36
CA ILE A 650 -12.47 13.49 27.37
C ILE A 650 -13.01 13.33 28.81
N MET A 651 -12.33 12.54 29.63
CA MET A 651 -12.67 12.39 31.07
C MET A 651 -12.59 13.74 31.80
N GLY A 652 -11.54 14.53 31.53
CA GLY A 652 -11.38 15.88 32.08
C GLY A 652 -12.46 16.84 31.62
N ILE A 653 -12.83 16.85 30.33
CA ILE A 653 -13.91 17.66 29.79
C ILE A 653 -15.24 17.31 30.47
N ALA A 654 -15.52 16.02 30.69
CA ALA A 654 -16.73 15.57 31.39
C ALA A 654 -16.84 16.16 32.79
N ARG A 655 -15.72 16.22 33.54
CA ARG A 655 -15.71 16.79 34.90
C ARG A 655 -15.83 18.31 34.87
N ALA A 656 -15.12 18.97 33.96
CA ALA A 656 -15.23 20.41 33.77
C ALA A 656 -16.67 20.87 33.45
N MET A 657 -17.43 20.09 32.67
CA MET A 657 -18.83 20.34 32.37
C MET A 657 -19.76 20.09 33.58
N SER A 658 -19.48 19.06 34.41
CA SER A 658 -20.32 18.68 35.56
C SER A 658 -20.27 19.72 36.67
N GLU A 659 -19.14 20.37 36.87
CA GLU A 659 -18.96 21.39 37.89
C GLU A 659 -19.76 22.67 37.55
N GLU A 660 -19.90 22.99 36.28
CA GLU A 660 -20.71 24.13 35.82
C GLU A 660 -22.20 23.92 36.09
N SER A 661 -22.71 22.69 35.91
CA SER A 661 -24.10 22.37 36.22
C SER A 661 -24.40 22.38 37.70
N SER A 662 -23.46 22.01 38.57
CA SER A 662 -23.60 22.10 40.01
C SER A 662 -23.56 23.54 40.52
N ALA A 663 -22.67 24.37 39.99
CA ALA A 663 -22.59 25.80 40.34
C ALA A 663 -23.89 26.54 39.91
N GLY A 664 -24.45 26.23 38.75
CA GLY A 664 -25.75 26.76 38.30
C GLY A 664 -26.92 26.33 39.20
N MET A 665 -26.91 25.08 39.71
CA MET A 665 -27.89 24.60 40.66
C MET A 665 -27.77 25.28 42.03
N ASP A 666 -26.53 25.47 42.56
CA ASP A 666 -26.29 26.17 43.77
C ASP A 666 -26.68 27.66 43.70
N GLN A 667 -26.48 28.30 42.54
CA GLN A 667 -26.96 29.66 42.30
C GLN A 667 -28.44 29.76 42.26
N PHE A 668 -29.11 28.79 41.57
CA PHE A 668 -30.59 28.69 41.57
C PHE A 668 -31.15 28.46 42.97
N LEU A 669 -30.52 27.61 43.76
CA LEU A 669 -30.95 27.36 45.14
C LEU A 669 -30.76 28.56 46.07
N ARG A 670 -29.76 29.40 45.81
CA ARG A 670 -29.50 30.66 46.56
C ARG A 670 -30.37 31.82 46.14
N ASP A 671 -30.69 31.91 44.83
CA ASP A 671 -31.53 32.98 44.29
C ASP A 671 -32.34 32.46 43.08
N PRO A 672 -33.49 31.84 43.35
CA PRO A 672 -34.31 31.20 42.31
C PRO A 672 -35.02 32.19 41.33
N VAL A 673 -34.90 33.47 41.54
CA VAL A 673 -35.54 34.51 40.69
C VAL A 673 -34.59 35.09 39.63
N THR A 674 -33.29 34.92 39.83
CA THR A 674 -32.24 35.44 38.94
C THR A 674 -31.49 34.41 38.12
N ALA A 675 -31.85 33.13 38.26
CA ALA A 675 -31.21 32.02 37.53
C ALA A 675 -31.93 31.60 36.25
#